data_ba9a70e02880c3ae9c025a8dd34e8242
#
_entry.id   ba9a70e02880c3ae9c025a8dd34e8242
#
_cell.length_a   1.000
_cell.length_b   1.000
_cell.length_c   1.000
_cell.angle_alpha   90.00
_cell.angle_beta   90.00
_cell.angle_gamma   90.00
#
_symmetry.space_group_name_H-M   'P 1'
#
loop_
_entity.id
_entity.type
_entity.pdbx_description
1 polymer ?
#
loop_
_entity_poly.entity_id
_entity_poly.type
_entity_poly.pdbx_seq_one_letter_code
_entity_poly.pdbx_strand_id
1 'polypeptide(L)'
;YTFADTAYTKVLASKKAADYPMAKFWLATVKKKQGKYEESQALFKEFLKSNPESVDAAWFKKAEDAIKALDWAIEEIKRTDENVAVEPMDSTVNSPYSEFAPVVSDGDIYFSSQNFEREVEKGMPPRHISQILKTKGKGYPALPVPINDESHHTANLVFNGNRTRVYYTICDYVDETAKLRCEIYFRNIGTDGKFGEAQRLPNDINTPGFTSTQPCIGSDPEMKVDKLYFVSDKPGGKGGLDIWSCTVFKDGTFDKPFNLEPVNTAGNEVTPFFHKQSHTLYFSSDSRQGFGGFDIYKITHRNGAWQAVEHIPAPYNSSYDDTHFWINEEQAKGYFASSRLGSQVLEPEFEACCNDLYSFTVQVEGLDVFTFNKRDETPLPGATLDLFEITNNGNLLLKSVTNPDSNDFNFELKKGSQYVLLASKENFLSLRDTIDLTISAGEERRNIERNLYLVPATVDLKVFTYNRRTMNPLKAVEVRLAVDGQEVDFQQNKKGNEVAFVLDRGKLYELIGAKVAYFPDTTYIDLRTDVSSTNFSKDLLLKPKEMEDYPPLSIFFDNDYPDPKSWNTTTNTSYEELWKEYMKRKERFRQEYVKTLVGQDSFVAARRIDAFFDREVNNAYENLKVFSESVLSALEDGGFKVELVIQGFTSPRASADYNYNLSQRRSDCLKNYFETWRGGILKPYIDRGLLTMKVVAYGEKLAPQFISDRLDDERESIYSITASYERKVAIIGARRVADN
;
A
#
# COMPACT_ATOMS: atom_id res chain seq x y z
N TYR A 1 8.11 30.00 44.06
CA TYR A 1 8.01 31.23 43.22
C TYR A 1 7.07 32.26 43.85
N THR A 2 5.99 31.89 44.54
CA THR A 2 5.06 32.80 45.22
C THR A 2 5.74 33.64 46.31
N PHE A 3 6.61 33.03 47.12
CA PHE A 3 7.41 33.71 48.13
C PHE A 3 8.41 34.69 47.47
N ALA A 4 9.12 34.26 46.42
CA ALA A 4 10.06 35.11 45.70
C ALA A 4 9.41 36.28 45.00
N ASP A 5 8.24 36.09 44.40
CA ASP A 5 7.39 37.16 43.84
C ASP A 5 7.05 38.22 44.90
N THR A 6 6.54 37.77 46.05
CA THR A 6 6.20 38.64 47.16
C THR A 6 7.45 39.37 47.67
N ALA A 7 8.58 38.72 47.82
CA ALA A 7 9.82 39.32 48.31
C ALA A 7 10.35 40.38 47.33
N TYR A 8 10.49 40.08 46.05
CA TYR A 8 11.00 41.05 45.06
C TYR A 8 10.01 42.22 44.88
N THR A 9 8.70 41.97 44.89
CA THR A 9 7.69 43.00 44.82
C THR A 9 7.82 43.97 46.02
N LYS A 10 8.00 43.48 47.24
CA LYS A 10 8.25 44.30 48.41
C LYS A 10 9.54 45.13 48.31
N VAL A 11 10.60 44.55 47.80
CA VAL A 11 11.87 45.24 47.56
C VAL A 11 11.69 46.41 46.60
N LEU A 12 11.02 46.15 45.48
CA LEU A 12 10.80 47.20 44.46
C LEU A 12 9.83 48.30 44.91
N ALA A 13 8.95 48.03 45.85
CA ALA A 13 8.07 49.03 46.46
C ALA A 13 8.74 49.82 47.62
N SER A 14 9.93 49.39 48.04
CA SER A 14 10.66 50.02 49.17
C SER A 14 11.43 51.28 48.75
N LYS A 15 11.72 52.15 49.73
CA LYS A 15 12.58 53.35 49.52
C LYS A 15 14.05 52.94 49.16
N LYS A 16 14.43 51.68 49.35
CA LYS A 16 15.77 51.11 49.08
C LYS A 16 15.80 50.34 47.77
N ALA A 17 14.82 50.49 46.91
CA ALA A 17 14.75 49.76 45.63
C ALA A 17 16.02 49.96 44.77
N ALA A 18 16.61 51.14 44.82
CA ALA A 18 17.86 51.45 44.09
C ALA A 18 19.10 50.65 44.58
N ASP A 19 19.08 50.17 45.83
CA ASP A 19 20.17 49.36 46.39
C ASP A 19 20.14 47.92 45.80
N TYR A 20 19.08 47.54 45.12
CA TYR A 20 18.85 46.18 44.56
C TYR A 20 18.60 46.23 43.04
N PRO A 21 19.58 46.61 42.21
CA PRO A 21 19.41 46.82 40.79
C PRO A 21 18.94 45.58 40.01
N MET A 22 19.21 44.39 40.52
CA MET A 22 18.81 43.15 39.91
C MET A 22 17.40 42.67 40.32
N ALA A 23 16.76 43.33 41.31
CA ALA A 23 15.46 42.85 41.82
C ALA A 23 14.37 42.78 40.72
N LYS A 24 14.41 43.71 39.79
CA LYS A 24 13.44 43.73 38.68
C LYS A 24 13.69 42.60 37.66
N PHE A 25 14.96 42.30 37.39
CA PHE A 25 15.34 41.16 36.57
C PHE A 25 14.89 39.82 37.17
N TRP A 26 15.12 39.63 38.46
CA TRP A 26 14.71 38.43 39.17
C TRP A 26 13.20 38.30 39.32
N LEU A 27 12.48 39.43 39.54
CA LEU A 27 11.00 39.41 39.57
C LEU A 27 10.47 39.01 38.16
N ALA A 28 11.04 39.53 37.09
CA ALA A 28 10.67 39.16 35.72
C ALA A 28 10.87 37.66 35.49
N THR A 29 12.00 37.10 35.97
CA THR A 29 12.30 35.66 35.89
C THR A 29 11.26 34.83 36.67
N VAL A 30 10.89 35.26 37.86
CA VAL A 30 9.85 34.62 38.67
C VAL A 30 8.50 34.65 37.95
N LYS A 31 8.11 35.78 37.37
CA LYS A 31 6.86 35.94 36.61
C LYS A 31 6.83 34.98 35.40
N LYS A 32 7.97 34.82 34.68
CA LYS A 32 8.10 33.83 33.61
C LYS A 32 7.82 32.41 34.14
N LYS A 33 8.42 32.03 35.25
CA LYS A 33 8.23 30.70 35.88
C LYS A 33 6.80 30.48 36.39
N GLN A 34 6.05 31.54 36.69
CA GLN A 34 4.63 31.48 37.05
C GLN A 34 3.70 31.47 35.79
N GLY A 35 4.23 31.45 34.56
CA GLY A 35 3.45 31.52 33.34
C GLY A 35 2.85 32.92 33.03
N LYS A 36 3.25 33.94 33.78
CA LYS A 36 2.81 35.33 33.59
C LYS A 36 3.70 36.06 32.61
N TYR A 37 3.62 35.62 31.34
CA TYR A 37 4.57 36.02 30.30
C TYR A 37 4.54 37.50 29.97
N GLU A 38 3.37 38.15 29.87
CA GLU A 38 3.22 39.56 29.61
C GLU A 38 3.78 40.42 30.75
N GLU A 39 3.48 40.04 32.03
CA GLU A 39 4.07 40.71 33.20
C GLU A 39 5.60 40.59 33.23
N SER A 40 6.09 39.40 32.95
CA SER A 40 7.54 39.10 32.86
C SER A 40 8.21 39.98 31.78
N GLN A 41 7.64 40.04 30.60
CA GLN A 41 8.16 40.81 29.49
C GLN A 41 8.18 42.33 29.82
N ALA A 42 7.13 42.85 30.42
CA ALA A 42 7.07 44.24 30.85
C ALA A 42 8.20 44.56 31.84
N LEU A 43 8.43 43.70 32.84
CA LEU A 43 9.50 43.86 33.83
C LEU A 43 10.89 43.80 33.22
N PHE A 44 11.18 42.90 32.27
CA PHE A 44 12.47 42.88 31.55
C PHE A 44 12.65 44.16 30.73
N LYS A 45 11.63 44.63 30.03
CA LYS A 45 11.69 45.94 29.29
C LYS A 45 11.95 47.12 30.23
N GLU A 46 11.35 47.11 31.40
CA GLU A 46 11.64 48.13 32.43
C GLU A 46 13.03 48.01 33.03
N PHE A 47 13.58 46.79 33.23
CA PHE A 47 14.97 46.56 33.65
C PHE A 47 15.95 47.13 32.63
N LEU A 48 15.78 46.88 31.34
CA LEU A 48 16.59 47.45 30.28
C LEU A 48 16.54 48.99 30.25
N LYS A 49 15.37 49.59 30.45
CA LYS A 49 15.22 51.06 30.50
C LYS A 49 15.92 51.69 31.69
N SER A 50 15.95 51.03 32.84
CA SER A 50 16.59 51.54 34.04
C SER A 50 18.11 51.59 33.97
N ASN A 51 18.72 50.74 33.12
CA ASN A 51 20.13 50.71 32.78
C ASN A 51 21.07 51.03 33.97
N PRO A 52 21.04 50.30 35.10
CA PRO A 52 21.85 50.60 36.29
C PRO A 52 23.33 50.33 36.01
N GLU A 53 24.17 51.34 36.20
CA GLU A 53 25.63 51.31 35.91
C GLU A 53 26.38 50.21 36.69
N SER A 54 25.81 49.71 37.82
CA SER A 54 26.37 48.67 38.66
C SER A 54 26.12 47.24 38.09
N VAL A 55 25.43 47.08 36.98
CA VAL A 55 25.07 45.75 36.43
C VAL A 55 25.88 45.47 35.17
N ASP A 56 26.47 44.26 35.13
CA ASP A 56 27.27 43.78 34.00
C ASP A 56 26.40 43.68 32.71
N ALA A 57 27.02 44.05 31.56
CA ALA A 57 26.41 44.04 30.24
C ALA A 57 25.82 42.68 29.86
N ALA A 58 26.35 41.55 30.41
CA ALA A 58 25.85 40.23 30.18
C ALA A 58 24.38 40.04 30.68
N TRP A 59 23.96 40.75 31.75
CA TRP A 59 22.61 40.69 32.26
C TRP A 59 21.59 41.42 31.34
N PHE A 60 22.05 42.54 30.73
CA PHE A 60 21.20 43.20 29.73
C PHE A 60 20.98 42.31 28.51
N LYS A 61 22.04 41.64 28.04
CA LYS A 61 21.91 40.67 26.96
C LYS A 61 20.95 39.52 27.33
N LYS A 62 21.05 38.97 28.53
CA LYS A 62 20.11 37.94 29.03
C LYS A 62 18.67 38.45 29.08
N ALA A 63 18.44 39.73 29.45
CA ALA A 63 17.10 40.31 29.45
C ALA A 63 16.57 40.48 28.03
N GLU A 64 17.39 40.91 27.06
CA GLU A 64 16.99 40.98 25.66
C GLU A 64 16.63 39.63 25.07
N ASP A 65 17.42 38.60 25.35
CA ASP A 65 17.14 37.24 24.89
C ASP A 65 15.89 36.67 25.57
N ALA A 66 15.65 36.96 26.86
CA ALA A 66 14.42 36.59 27.56
C ALA A 66 13.18 37.27 26.95
N ILE A 67 13.27 38.54 26.54
CA ILE A 67 12.17 39.25 25.87
C ILE A 67 11.82 38.55 24.54
N LYS A 68 12.81 38.18 23.72
CA LYS A 68 12.55 37.45 22.46
C LYS A 68 11.87 36.10 22.70
N ALA A 69 12.30 35.36 23.74
CA ALA A 69 11.67 34.11 24.11
C ALA A 69 10.22 34.31 24.59
N LEU A 70 9.97 35.42 25.34
CA LEU A 70 8.64 35.76 25.81
C LEU A 70 7.72 36.24 24.67
N ASP A 71 8.24 36.98 23.66
CA ASP A 71 7.46 37.32 22.47
C ASP A 71 6.86 36.05 21.82
N TRP A 72 7.66 35.02 21.70
CA TRP A 72 7.21 33.73 21.19
C TRP A 72 6.23 33.04 22.14
N ALA A 73 6.51 32.95 23.43
CA ALA A 73 5.69 32.26 24.43
C ALA A 73 4.27 32.88 24.52
N ILE A 74 4.17 34.23 24.44
CA ILE A 74 2.91 34.94 24.43
C ILE A 74 2.04 34.59 23.22
N GLU A 75 2.65 34.39 22.05
CA GLU A 75 1.92 33.98 20.86
C GLU A 75 1.58 32.47 20.87
N GLU A 76 2.52 31.65 21.35
CA GLU A 76 2.35 30.19 21.36
C GLU A 76 1.32 29.73 22.38
N ILE A 77 1.19 30.37 23.54
CA ILE A 77 0.18 30.03 24.54
C ILE A 77 -1.25 30.19 24.03
N LYS A 78 -1.47 31.06 23.04
CA LYS A 78 -2.78 31.26 22.36
C LYS A 78 -3.17 30.02 21.53
N ARG A 79 -2.21 29.12 21.24
CA ARG A 79 -2.41 27.86 20.50
C ARG A 79 -2.66 26.68 21.43
N THR A 80 -3.04 26.94 22.69
CA THR A 80 -3.40 25.88 23.64
C THR A 80 -4.40 24.91 23.02
N ASP A 81 -4.13 23.62 23.12
CA ASP A 81 -5.03 22.59 22.61
C ASP A 81 -6.20 22.38 23.59
N GLU A 82 -7.32 23.06 23.34
CA GLU A 82 -8.52 23.01 24.18
C GLU A 82 -9.18 21.62 24.22
N ASN A 83 -8.81 20.72 23.30
CA ASN A 83 -9.32 19.34 23.29
C ASN A 83 -8.56 18.43 24.27
N VAL A 84 -7.52 18.93 24.94
CA VAL A 84 -6.68 18.15 25.85
C VAL A 84 -6.99 18.53 27.29
N ALA A 85 -7.43 17.54 28.07
CA ALA A 85 -7.57 17.64 29.50
C ALA A 85 -6.35 17.01 30.20
N VAL A 86 -5.67 17.78 31.04
CA VAL A 86 -4.51 17.32 31.84
C VAL A 86 -4.89 17.30 33.31
N GLU A 87 -4.65 16.18 33.99
CA GLU A 87 -4.92 16.00 35.40
C GLU A 87 -3.76 15.35 36.13
N PRO A 88 -3.42 15.76 37.36
CA PRO A 88 -2.43 15.02 38.19
C PRO A 88 -2.94 13.61 38.50
N MET A 89 -2.03 12.66 38.58
CA MET A 89 -2.33 11.38 39.21
C MET A 89 -2.57 11.59 40.70
N ASP A 90 -3.31 10.68 41.33
CA ASP A 90 -3.63 10.82 42.76
C ASP A 90 -2.49 10.33 43.68
N SER A 91 -2.69 10.45 44.98
CA SER A 91 -1.71 10.07 46.01
C SER A 91 -1.41 8.55 46.11
N THR A 92 -2.10 7.71 45.31
CA THR A 92 -1.72 6.29 45.16
C THR A 92 -0.56 6.11 44.20
N VAL A 93 -0.26 7.13 43.39
CA VAL A 93 0.82 7.19 42.41
C VAL A 93 1.84 8.27 42.76
N ASN A 94 1.38 9.54 42.90
CA ASN A 94 2.24 10.67 43.24
C ASN A 94 2.52 10.73 44.73
N SER A 95 3.76 11.08 45.07
CA SER A 95 4.23 11.27 46.44
C SER A 95 4.91 12.65 46.58
N PRO A 96 5.32 13.08 47.80
CA PRO A 96 6.13 14.29 47.93
C PRO A 96 7.52 14.22 47.27
N TYR A 97 7.91 13.09 46.71
CA TYR A 97 9.15 12.89 45.97
C TYR A 97 8.88 12.94 44.46
N SER A 98 9.88 12.66 43.64
CA SER A 98 9.70 12.69 42.19
C SER A 98 9.19 11.36 41.65
N GLU A 99 8.10 11.42 40.87
CA GLU A 99 7.58 10.35 40.03
C GLU A 99 7.81 10.73 38.55
N PHE A 100 8.33 9.77 37.75
CA PHE A 100 8.73 10.02 36.37
C PHE A 100 8.78 8.73 35.52
N ALA A 101 9.03 8.86 34.21
CA ALA A 101 9.18 7.78 33.26
C ALA A 101 7.97 6.84 33.17
N PRO A 102 6.76 7.33 32.95
CA PRO A 102 5.59 6.49 32.77
C PRO A 102 5.65 5.72 31.45
N VAL A 103 5.35 4.41 31.52
CA VAL A 103 5.22 3.51 30.36
C VAL A 103 4.05 2.58 30.59
N VAL A 104 3.16 2.44 29.61
CA VAL A 104 2.03 1.50 29.71
C VAL A 104 2.33 0.23 28.92
N SER A 105 2.09 -0.92 29.55
CA SER A 105 2.25 -2.22 28.94
C SER A 105 1.27 -3.23 29.54
N ASP A 106 0.48 -3.94 28.70
CA ASP A 106 -0.58 -4.88 29.10
C ASP A 106 -1.60 -4.30 30.10
N GLY A 107 -1.91 -3.01 29.96
CA GLY A 107 -2.85 -2.32 30.83
C GLY A 107 -2.32 -1.99 32.23
N ASP A 108 -1.03 -2.22 32.51
CA ASP A 108 -0.33 -1.73 33.69
C ASP A 108 0.49 -0.48 33.34
N ILE A 109 0.50 0.49 34.23
CA ILE A 109 1.36 1.69 34.19
C ILE A 109 2.62 1.40 35.00
N TYR A 110 3.77 1.43 34.34
CA TYR A 110 5.08 1.36 35.00
C TYR A 110 5.65 2.77 35.09
N PHE A 111 6.27 3.10 36.24
CA PHE A 111 6.89 4.40 36.46
C PHE A 111 8.00 4.31 37.49
N SER A 112 8.82 5.32 37.60
CA SER A 112 9.89 5.42 38.57
C SER A 112 9.47 6.40 39.67
N SER A 113 9.70 6.05 40.94
CA SER A 113 9.50 6.92 42.10
C SER A 113 10.75 6.99 42.99
N GLN A 114 11.11 8.18 43.47
CA GLN A 114 12.22 8.42 44.38
C GLN A 114 11.82 8.27 45.86
N ASN A 115 10.67 7.73 46.16
CA ASN A 115 10.14 7.58 47.51
C ASN A 115 10.67 6.31 48.19
N PHE A 116 11.98 6.00 48.08
CA PHE A 116 12.62 4.86 48.72
C PHE A 116 13.93 5.30 49.41
N GLU A 117 14.11 4.90 50.65
CA GLU A 117 15.33 5.23 51.41
C GLU A 117 16.37 4.12 51.27
N ARG A 118 17.62 4.53 51.02
CA ARG A 118 18.81 3.67 51.10
C ARG A 118 19.48 3.85 52.44
N GLU A 119 19.80 2.74 53.13
CA GLU A 119 20.67 2.79 54.31
C GLU A 119 22.07 3.33 53.92
N VAL A 120 22.52 4.31 54.64
CA VAL A 120 23.87 4.90 54.51
C VAL A 120 24.64 4.66 55.81
N GLU A 121 25.95 4.96 55.80
CA GLU A 121 26.80 4.79 57.00
C GLU A 121 26.21 5.51 58.21
N LYS A 122 26.43 4.90 59.38
CA LYS A 122 25.90 5.33 60.71
C LYS A 122 26.25 6.80 60.99
N GLY A 123 25.22 7.66 61.04
CA GLY A 123 25.35 9.09 61.30
C GLY A 123 25.17 10.03 60.10
N MET A 124 24.97 9.50 58.91
CA MET A 124 24.57 10.27 57.72
C MET A 124 23.05 10.23 57.52
N PRO A 125 22.42 11.27 57.00
CA PRO A 125 21.01 11.21 56.67
C PRO A 125 20.74 10.19 55.55
N PRO A 126 19.59 9.50 55.57
CA PRO A 126 19.23 8.54 54.53
C PRO A 126 19.24 9.22 53.15
N ARG A 127 19.69 8.51 52.13
CA ARG A 127 19.60 8.95 50.72
C ARG A 127 18.39 8.30 50.07
N HIS A 128 17.58 9.10 49.37
CA HIS A 128 16.48 8.58 48.59
C HIS A 128 16.99 8.03 47.25
N ILE A 129 16.47 6.87 46.86
CA ILE A 129 16.75 6.20 45.60
C ILE A 129 15.46 6.00 44.80
N SER A 130 15.59 5.89 43.49
CA SER A 130 14.47 5.58 42.61
C SER A 130 14.26 4.08 42.51
N GLN A 131 13.00 3.66 42.59
CA GLN A 131 12.58 2.31 42.21
C GLN A 131 11.46 2.35 41.17
N ILE A 132 11.39 1.28 40.38
CA ILE A 132 10.34 1.12 39.36
C ILE A 132 9.13 0.48 40.02
N LEU A 133 7.99 1.12 39.91
CA LEU A 133 6.70 0.68 40.39
C LEU A 133 5.77 0.33 39.22
N LYS A 134 4.71 -0.43 39.53
CA LYS A 134 3.60 -0.64 38.60
C LYS A 134 2.25 -0.47 39.29
N THR A 135 1.26 0.07 38.57
CA THR A 135 -0.12 0.26 39.05
C THR A 135 -1.12 0.07 37.92
N LYS A 136 -2.40 -0.08 38.23
CA LYS A 136 -3.52 -0.01 37.26
C LYS A 136 -4.00 1.43 37.01
N GLY A 137 -3.46 2.43 37.71
CA GLY A 137 -3.83 3.83 37.58
C GLY A 137 -4.39 4.41 38.87
N LYS A 138 -5.12 5.54 38.74
CA LYS A 138 -5.73 6.26 39.90
C LYS A 138 -6.57 5.32 40.78
N GLY A 139 -6.38 5.39 42.07
CA GLY A 139 -7.07 4.58 43.10
C GLY A 139 -6.51 3.16 43.27
N TYR A 140 -5.49 2.76 42.53
CA TYR A 140 -4.84 1.46 42.69
C TYR A 140 -3.45 1.62 43.30
N PRO A 141 -3.06 0.75 44.23
CA PRO A 141 -1.73 0.83 44.87
C PRO A 141 -0.63 0.60 43.81
N ALA A 142 0.45 1.37 43.94
CA ALA A 142 1.67 1.13 43.20
C ALA A 142 2.54 0.09 43.93
N LEU A 143 3.01 -0.92 43.20
CA LEU A 143 3.81 -2.02 43.77
C LEU A 143 5.18 -2.08 43.08
N PRO A 144 6.28 -2.31 43.84
CA PRO A 144 7.61 -2.49 43.27
C PRO A 144 7.68 -3.63 42.27
N VAL A 145 8.42 -3.42 41.20
CA VAL A 145 8.69 -4.44 40.16
C VAL A 145 9.92 -5.26 40.59
N PRO A 146 9.95 -6.61 40.42
CA PRO A 146 11.04 -7.44 40.91
C PRO A 146 12.34 -7.37 40.06
N ILE A 147 12.68 -6.18 39.60
CA ILE A 147 13.93 -5.85 38.89
C ILE A 147 14.72 -4.76 39.63
N ASN A 148 14.13 -4.17 40.67
CA ASN A 148 14.74 -3.10 41.45
C ASN A 148 15.98 -3.58 42.18
N ASP A 149 16.98 -2.71 42.25
CA ASP A 149 18.14 -2.87 43.13
C ASP A 149 17.87 -2.14 44.46
N GLU A 150 18.14 -2.77 45.58
CA GLU A 150 17.87 -2.19 46.89
C GLU A 150 18.90 -1.12 47.30
N SER A 151 20.06 -1.09 46.66
CA SER A 151 21.18 -0.22 46.99
C SER A 151 21.39 0.92 45.97
N HIS A 152 20.84 0.82 44.77
CA HIS A 152 21.07 1.75 43.68
C HIS A 152 19.75 2.27 43.12
N HIS A 153 19.80 3.43 42.49
CA HIS A 153 18.65 3.90 41.70
C HIS A 153 18.32 2.92 40.57
N THR A 154 17.10 2.46 40.51
CA THR A 154 16.57 1.70 39.38
C THR A 154 15.42 2.50 38.73
N ALA A 155 15.52 2.85 37.45
CA ALA A 155 14.58 3.76 36.80
C ALA A 155 14.46 3.53 35.31
N ASN A 156 13.54 4.26 34.66
CA ASN A 156 13.38 4.40 33.19
C ASN A 156 13.19 3.04 32.46
N LEU A 157 12.19 2.28 32.89
CA LEU A 157 11.87 0.99 32.29
C LEU A 157 11.21 1.14 30.89
N VAL A 158 11.62 0.30 29.94
CA VAL A 158 10.93 0.14 28.66
C VAL A 158 10.97 -1.32 28.18
N PHE A 159 9.88 -1.80 27.61
CA PHE A 159 9.81 -3.12 26.98
C PHE A 159 10.14 -3.04 25.49
N ASN A 160 10.73 -4.11 24.92
CA ASN A 160 10.75 -4.25 23.46
C ASN A 160 9.34 -4.64 22.92
N GLY A 161 9.16 -4.51 21.61
CA GLY A 161 7.84 -4.62 20.97
C GLY A 161 7.11 -5.96 21.19
N ASN A 162 7.83 -7.07 21.34
CA ASN A 162 7.27 -8.40 21.60
C ASN A 162 7.35 -8.84 23.07
N ARG A 163 7.75 -7.95 23.99
CA ARG A 163 7.88 -8.16 25.44
C ARG A 163 8.76 -9.36 25.84
N THR A 164 9.75 -9.68 25.05
CA THR A 164 10.74 -10.70 25.40
C THR A 164 11.93 -10.14 26.17
N ARG A 165 12.02 -8.80 26.24
CA ARG A 165 13.10 -8.10 26.89
C ARG A 165 12.62 -6.78 27.50
N VAL A 166 13.18 -6.44 28.66
CA VAL A 166 13.00 -5.15 29.33
C VAL A 166 14.34 -4.45 29.46
N TYR A 167 14.39 -3.16 29.18
CA TYR A 167 15.55 -2.29 29.38
C TYR A 167 15.24 -1.32 30.52
N TYR A 168 16.24 -0.96 31.28
CA TYR A 168 16.11 -0.04 32.40
C TYR A 168 17.47 0.54 32.79
N THR A 169 17.48 1.56 33.63
CA THR A 169 18.68 2.26 34.06
C THR A 169 19.00 1.91 35.53
N ILE A 170 20.28 1.67 35.81
CA ILE A 170 20.80 1.63 37.17
C ILE A 170 21.78 2.80 37.32
N CYS A 171 21.64 3.58 38.43
CA CYS A 171 22.52 4.71 38.72
C CYS A 171 23.06 4.64 40.13
N ASP A 172 24.28 5.15 40.30
CA ASP A 172 24.87 5.36 41.64
C ASP A 172 25.59 6.71 41.68
N TYR A 173 25.83 7.16 42.87
CA TYR A 173 26.56 8.40 43.10
C TYR A 173 28.04 8.23 42.76
N VAL A 174 28.64 9.25 42.14
CA VAL A 174 30.06 9.29 41.84
C VAL A 174 30.80 9.78 43.07
N ASP A 175 31.49 8.84 43.73
CA ASP A 175 32.22 9.07 44.96
C ASP A 175 31.31 9.77 46.03
N GLU A 176 31.83 10.72 46.79
CA GLU A 176 31.07 11.48 47.79
C GLU A 176 30.28 12.68 47.20
N THR A 177 30.19 12.78 45.87
CA THR A 177 29.48 13.87 45.21
C THR A 177 27.98 13.62 45.11
N ALA A 178 27.20 14.67 44.83
CA ALA A 178 25.78 14.54 44.49
C ALA A 178 25.54 14.15 43.02
N LYS A 179 26.60 13.92 42.23
CA LYS A 179 26.50 13.57 40.81
C LYS A 179 26.18 12.08 40.68
N LEU A 180 25.11 11.78 39.94
CA LEU A 180 24.75 10.43 39.55
C LEU A 180 25.44 10.03 38.25
N ARG A 181 25.88 8.78 38.18
CA ARG A 181 26.29 8.11 36.96
C ARG A 181 25.39 6.93 36.68
N CYS A 182 24.87 6.83 35.47
CA CYS A 182 23.89 5.83 35.09
C CYS A 182 24.41 4.91 34.03
N GLU A 183 23.95 3.66 34.03
CA GLU A 183 24.20 2.67 33.00
C GLU A 183 22.91 1.93 32.66
N ILE A 184 22.76 1.54 31.39
CA ILE A 184 21.58 0.81 30.92
C ILE A 184 21.82 -0.69 31.00
N TYR A 185 20.84 -1.36 31.57
CA TYR A 185 20.78 -2.82 31.73
C TYR A 185 19.56 -3.37 30.97
N PHE A 186 19.57 -4.66 30.72
CA PHE A 186 18.40 -5.38 30.28
C PHE A 186 18.22 -6.71 31.01
N ARG A 187 16.98 -7.23 30.98
CA ARG A 187 16.64 -8.61 31.35
C ARG A 187 15.79 -9.25 30.30
N ASN A 188 16.04 -10.50 29.98
CA ASN A 188 15.14 -11.30 29.18
C ASN A 188 13.91 -11.67 30.00
N ILE A 189 12.76 -11.78 29.34
CA ILE A 189 11.48 -12.17 29.96
C ILE A 189 11.17 -13.58 29.48
N GLY A 190 11.00 -14.51 30.38
CA GLY A 190 10.63 -15.89 30.09
C GLY A 190 9.17 -16.00 29.61
N THR A 191 8.82 -17.15 29.07
CA THR A 191 7.43 -17.46 28.64
C THR A 191 6.46 -17.52 29.82
N ASP A 192 6.97 -17.65 31.05
CA ASP A 192 6.24 -17.55 32.32
C ASP A 192 6.11 -16.11 32.85
N GLY A 193 6.58 -15.11 32.10
CA GLY A 193 6.55 -13.70 32.45
C GLY A 193 7.61 -13.26 33.46
N LYS A 194 8.51 -14.15 33.90
CA LYS A 194 9.55 -13.82 34.87
C LYS A 194 10.75 -13.15 34.22
N PHE A 195 11.35 -12.20 34.96
CA PHE A 195 12.57 -11.54 34.56
C PHE A 195 13.80 -12.43 34.85
N GLY A 196 14.65 -12.60 33.83
CA GLY A 196 15.94 -13.27 33.93
C GLY A 196 16.99 -12.40 34.64
N GLU A 197 18.27 -12.81 34.58
CA GLU A 197 19.38 -12.08 35.16
C GLU A 197 19.62 -10.73 34.48
N ALA A 198 20.07 -9.75 35.31
CA ALA A 198 20.46 -8.42 34.81
C ALA A 198 21.73 -8.50 33.95
N GLN A 199 21.68 -7.92 32.76
CA GLN A 199 22.81 -7.85 31.83
C GLN A 199 23.08 -6.39 31.48
N ARG A 200 24.32 -5.96 31.67
CA ARG A 200 24.77 -4.61 31.32
C ARG A 200 24.92 -4.49 29.81
N LEU A 201 24.48 -3.37 29.21
CA LEU A 201 24.71 -3.10 27.78
C LEU A 201 26.20 -2.87 27.49
N PRO A 202 26.65 -3.09 26.24
CA PRO A 202 28.07 -2.93 25.83
C PRO A 202 28.63 -1.54 26.11
N ASN A 203 29.96 -1.45 26.16
CA ASN A 203 30.67 -0.19 26.43
C ASN A 203 30.48 0.88 25.38
N ASP A 204 30.10 0.55 24.14
CA ASP A 204 29.74 1.52 23.11
C ASP A 204 28.47 2.30 23.48
N ILE A 205 27.58 1.69 24.27
CA ILE A 205 26.37 2.31 24.82
C ILE A 205 26.72 2.88 26.22
N ASN A 206 27.14 2.04 27.16
CA ASN A 206 27.58 2.43 28.52
C ASN A 206 29.05 2.83 28.51
N THR A 207 29.37 3.98 27.95
CA THR A 207 30.77 4.42 27.87
C THR A 207 31.36 4.68 29.25
N PRO A 208 32.47 4.03 29.60
CA PRO A 208 33.07 4.17 30.95
C PRO A 208 33.37 5.64 31.31
N GLY A 209 32.95 6.05 32.47
CA GLY A 209 33.13 7.41 32.99
C GLY A 209 32.02 8.40 32.61
N PHE A 210 31.09 8.00 31.77
CA PHE A 210 29.95 8.81 31.31
C PHE A 210 28.62 8.18 31.71
N THR A 211 27.56 8.98 31.69
CA THR A 211 26.20 8.54 31.96
C THR A 211 25.56 8.01 30.66
N SER A 212 24.85 6.86 30.77
CA SER A 212 23.90 6.39 29.76
C SER A 212 22.60 5.98 30.47
N THR A 213 21.47 6.58 30.02
CA THR A 213 20.20 6.49 30.77
C THR A 213 19.00 6.61 29.82
N GLN A 214 17.79 6.49 30.38
CA GLN A 214 16.50 6.73 29.71
C GLN A 214 16.38 5.98 28.36
N PRO A 215 16.50 4.63 28.38
CA PRO A 215 16.34 3.84 27.17
C PRO A 215 14.91 3.94 26.63
N CYS A 216 14.80 4.01 25.32
CA CYS A 216 13.54 3.92 24.59
C CYS A 216 13.71 2.99 23.40
N ILE A 217 12.74 2.09 23.18
CA ILE A 217 12.71 1.18 22.02
C ILE A 217 11.74 1.74 20.95
N GLY A 218 12.30 2.07 19.81
CA GLY A 218 11.55 2.42 18.62
C GLY A 218 11.72 1.40 17.51
N SER A 219 11.39 1.79 16.29
CA SER A 219 11.57 0.97 15.09
C SER A 219 12.11 1.84 13.95
N ASP A 220 12.90 1.22 13.08
CA ASP A 220 13.24 1.81 11.80
C ASP A 220 12.13 1.42 10.80
N PRO A 221 11.40 2.39 10.24
CA PRO A 221 10.27 2.09 9.37
C PRO A 221 10.68 1.43 8.05
N GLU A 222 11.88 1.68 7.57
CA GLU A 222 12.38 1.16 6.28
C GLU A 222 13.02 -0.22 6.45
N MET A 223 13.90 -0.37 7.43
CA MET A 223 14.63 -1.63 7.66
C MET A 223 13.84 -2.64 8.48
N LYS A 224 12.71 -2.24 9.10
CA LYS A 224 11.87 -3.08 9.98
C LYS A 224 12.67 -3.74 11.10
N VAL A 225 13.59 -3.00 11.69
CA VAL A 225 14.42 -3.40 12.83
C VAL A 225 14.14 -2.50 14.02
N ASP A 226 14.35 -3.03 15.24
CA ASP A 226 14.23 -2.22 16.44
C ASP A 226 15.41 -1.25 16.55
N LYS A 227 15.14 -0.06 17.08
CA LYS A 227 16.12 0.98 17.42
C LYS A 227 16.10 1.21 18.94
N LEU A 228 17.27 1.26 19.53
CA LEU A 228 17.44 1.77 20.90
C LEU A 228 17.81 3.25 20.82
N TYR A 229 16.97 4.10 21.38
CA TYR A 229 17.28 5.49 21.70
C TYR A 229 17.66 5.58 23.17
N PHE A 230 18.66 6.39 23.50
CA PHE A 230 19.07 6.57 24.87
C PHE A 230 19.78 7.91 25.07
N VAL A 231 19.87 8.37 26.30
CA VAL A 231 20.49 9.65 26.66
C VAL A 231 21.88 9.41 27.20
N SER A 232 22.87 10.22 26.78
CA SER A 232 24.25 10.13 27.28
C SER A 232 25.01 11.44 27.12
N ASP A 233 25.89 11.72 28.11
CA ASP A 233 26.88 12.81 28.10
C ASP A 233 28.25 12.35 27.54
N LYS A 234 28.29 11.22 26.82
CA LYS A 234 29.53 10.68 26.25
C LYS A 234 30.13 11.57 25.17
N PRO A 235 31.45 11.48 24.91
CA PRO A 235 32.11 12.28 23.88
C PRO A 235 31.53 12.09 22.48
N GLY A 236 31.49 13.18 21.70
CA GLY A 236 30.92 13.21 20.34
C GLY A 236 29.48 13.68 20.31
N GLY A 237 28.93 14.14 21.43
CA GLY A 237 27.65 14.84 21.50
C GLY A 237 27.74 16.31 21.08
N LYS A 238 26.61 17.00 21.06
CA LYS A 238 26.50 18.44 20.77
C LYS A 238 26.44 19.31 22.01
N GLY A 239 25.87 18.78 23.10
CA GLY A 239 25.59 19.52 24.30
C GLY A 239 26.00 18.81 25.58
N GLY A 240 25.14 18.91 26.60
CA GLY A 240 25.30 18.21 27.86
C GLY A 240 24.84 16.75 27.75
N LEU A 241 23.56 16.53 27.89
CA LEU A 241 22.91 15.24 27.66
C LEU A 241 22.31 15.22 26.25
N ASP A 242 22.76 14.30 25.42
CA ASP A 242 22.29 14.14 24.05
C ASP A 242 21.54 12.82 23.89
N ILE A 243 20.60 12.77 22.94
CA ILE A 243 19.93 11.54 22.50
C ILE A 243 20.80 10.85 21.45
N TRP A 244 21.14 9.58 21.72
CA TRP A 244 21.87 8.68 20.84
C TRP A 244 20.96 7.58 20.33
N SER A 245 21.30 6.99 19.20
CA SER A 245 20.55 5.88 18.62
C SER A 245 21.46 4.78 18.11
N CYS A 246 21.03 3.52 18.24
CA CYS A 246 21.67 2.37 17.64
C CYS A 246 20.61 1.33 17.21
N THR A 247 20.98 0.46 16.26
CA THR A 247 20.13 -0.66 15.83
C THR A 247 20.19 -1.79 16.83
N VAL A 248 19.05 -2.43 17.11
CA VAL A 248 18.96 -3.68 17.86
C VAL A 248 18.72 -4.80 16.88
N PHE A 249 19.72 -5.69 16.71
CA PHE A 249 19.62 -6.84 15.82
C PHE A 249 18.73 -7.95 16.40
N LYS A 250 18.26 -8.85 15.55
CA LYS A 250 17.36 -9.97 15.97
C LYS A 250 18.01 -10.92 16.98
N ASP A 251 19.33 -11.05 16.95
CA ASP A 251 20.12 -11.82 17.94
C ASP A 251 20.29 -11.09 19.27
N GLY A 252 19.83 -9.84 19.36
CA GLY A 252 19.89 -8.99 20.54
C GLY A 252 21.19 -8.24 20.70
N THR A 253 22.09 -8.24 19.70
CA THR A 253 23.28 -7.39 19.64
C THR A 253 22.94 -5.99 19.15
N PHE A 254 23.91 -5.06 19.24
CA PHE A 254 23.74 -3.64 18.90
C PHE A 254 24.81 -3.22 17.91
N ASP A 255 24.47 -2.31 16.99
CA ASP A 255 25.47 -1.60 16.21
C ASP A 255 26.07 -0.43 17.01
N LYS A 256 27.04 0.26 16.40
CA LYS A 256 27.69 1.41 17.04
C LYS A 256 26.72 2.58 17.16
N PRO A 257 26.51 3.13 18.37
CA PRO A 257 25.63 4.29 18.55
C PRO A 257 26.12 5.53 17.82
N PHE A 258 25.19 6.29 17.26
CA PHE A 258 25.44 7.61 16.66
C PHE A 258 24.61 8.68 17.36
N ASN A 259 25.14 9.92 17.37
CA ASN A 259 24.44 11.09 17.89
C ASN A 259 23.26 11.43 16.98
N LEU A 260 22.07 11.63 17.53
CA LEU A 260 20.87 11.95 16.73
C LEU A 260 20.85 13.45 16.40
N GLU A 261 21.66 13.84 15.43
CA GLU A 261 21.93 15.23 15.07
C GLU A 261 20.71 16.15 14.88
N PRO A 262 19.59 15.73 14.26
CA PRO A 262 18.43 16.60 14.08
C PRO A 262 17.76 17.00 15.39
N VAL A 263 17.94 16.17 16.43
CA VAL A 263 17.31 16.36 17.75
C VAL A 263 18.21 17.19 18.66
N ASN A 264 19.50 16.89 18.72
CA ASN A 264 20.42 17.41 19.72
C ASN A 264 20.86 18.85 19.46
N THR A 265 21.02 19.62 20.55
CA THR A 265 21.43 21.02 20.58
C THR A 265 22.68 21.21 21.48
N ALA A 266 23.03 22.45 21.83
CA ALA A 266 24.08 22.74 22.81
C ALA A 266 23.62 22.57 24.28
N GLY A 267 22.34 22.31 24.53
CA GLY A 267 21.77 22.07 25.86
C GLY A 267 21.63 20.60 26.19
N ASN A 268 20.50 20.26 26.79
CA ASN A 268 20.15 18.89 27.14
C ASN A 268 18.92 18.44 26.38
N GLU A 269 19.03 17.29 25.73
CA GLU A 269 17.91 16.57 25.13
C GLU A 269 17.74 15.24 25.88
N VAL A 270 16.56 15.03 26.45
CA VAL A 270 16.29 13.95 27.40
C VAL A 270 14.94 13.28 27.15
N THR A 271 14.71 12.16 27.83
CA THR A 271 13.42 11.46 27.91
C THR A 271 12.80 11.10 26.55
N PRO A 272 13.55 10.40 25.68
CA PRO A 272 13.02 9.97 24.39
C PRO A 272 11.87 8.97 24.54
N PHE A 273 10.80 9.17 23.76
CA PHE A 273 9.70 8.22 23.59
C PHE A 273 9.36 8.11 22.10
N PHE A 274 9.40 6.90 21.54
CA PHE A 274 9.08 6.66 20.13
C PHE A 274 7.70 6.05 19.95
N HIS A 275 6.81 6.80 19.32
CA HIS A 275 5.48 6.33 18.92
C HIS A 275 5.58 5.59 17.59
N LYS A 276 5.44 4.25 17.63
CA LYS A 276 5.73 3.37 16.49
C LYS A 276 4.85 3.60 15.27
N GLN A 277 3.55 3.79 15.46
CA GLN A 277 2.62 3.91 14.34
C GLN A 277 2.81 5.20 13.54
N SER A 278 3.04 6.33 14.22
CA SER A 278 3.28 7.61 13.55
C SER A 278 4.74 7.87 13.21
N HIS A 279 5.65 6.95 13.54
CA HIS A 279 7.12 7.11 13.42
C HIS A 279 7.63 8.43 14.01
N THR A 280 7.07 8.81 15.16
CA THR A 280 7.36 10.09 15.82
C THR A 280 8.16 9.86 17.09
N LEU A 281 9.29 10.53 17.22
CA LEU A 281 10.09 10.60 18.44
C LEU A 281 9.68 11.85 19.22
N TYR A 282 9.19 11.67 20.45
CA TYR A 282 8.99 12.73 21.44
C TYR A 282 10.21 12.79 22.35
N PHE A 283 10.58 13.98 22.79
CA PHE A 283 11.71 14.22 23.68
C PHE A 283 11.54 15.55 24.40
N SER A 284 12.30 15.78 25.47
CA SER A 284 12.31 17.07 26.16
C SER A 284 13.64 17.77 25.98
N SER A 285 13.63 19.10 25.86
CA SER A 285 14.83 19.95 25.71
C SER A 285 14.71 21.20 26.55
N ASP A 286 15.84 21.62 27.15
CA ASP A 286 15.99 22.86 27.93
C ASP A 286 16.57 24.03 27.16
N SER A 287 17.00 23.82 25.93
CA SER A 287 17.71 24.85 25.15
C SER A 287 16.98 25.28 23.88
N ARG A 288 15.87 24.63 23.55
CA ARG A 288 14.99 25.03 22.47
C ARG A 288 14.02 26.13 22.94
N GLN A 289 13.40 26.81 22.00
CA GLN A 289 12.40 27.81 22.29
C GLN A 289 11.16 27.15 22.91
N GLY A 290 10.82 27.48 24.16
CA GLY A 290 9.79 26.83 24.96
C GLY A 290 9.20 27.75 26.03
N PHE A 291 8.22 27.21 26.79
CA PHE A 291 7.53 27.90 27.86
C PHE A 291 8.32 27.92 29.16
N GLY A 292 8.95 26.78 29.47
CA GLY A 292 9.51 26.49 30.79
C GLY A 292 11.02 26.29 30.82
N GLY A 293 11.42 25.28 31.60
CA GLY A 293 12.77 24.76 31.64
C GLY A 293 12.92 23.67 30.57
N PHE A 294 12.52 22.43 30.90
CA PHE A 294 12.33 21.40 29.89
C PHE A 294 10.93 21.47 29.30
N ASP A 295 10.85 21.59 28.00
CA ASP A 295 9.60 21.45 27.24
C ASP A 295 9.66 20.21 26.36
N ILE A 296 8.49 19.61 26.07
CA ILE A 296 8.34 18.44 25.22
C ILE A 296 8.24 18.88 23.76
N TYR A 297 9.03 18.21 22.90
CA TYR A 297 9.07 18.37 21.45
C TYR A 297 8.80 17.05 20.77
N LYS A 298 8.50 17.10 19.48
CA LYS A 298 8.39 15.92 18.63
C LYS A 298 9.13 16.11 17.31
N ILE A 299 9.58 15.01 16.73
CA ILE A 299 10.16 14.93 15.39
C ILE A 299 9.66 13.66 14.72
N THR A 300 9.19 13.77 13.49
CA THR A 300 8.61 12.63 12.76
C THR A 300 9.55 12.17 11.66
N HIS A 301 9.73 10.86 11.50
CA HIS A 301 10.49 10.27 10.40
C HIS A 301 9.55 9.95 9.23
N ARG A 302 9.81 10.53 8.04
CA ARG A 302 9.02 10.31 6.83
C ARG A 302 9.90 10.30 5.60
N ASN A 303 9.59 9.44 4.63
CA ASN A 303 10.30 9.37 3.33
C ASN A 303 11.82 9.26 3.50
N GLY A 304 12.28 8.42 4.43
CA GLY A 304 13.70 8.20 4.69
C GLY A 304 14.41 9.31 5.46
N ALA A 305 13.72 10.33 5.97
CA ALA A 305 14.33 11.46 6.65
C ALA A 305 13.53 11.96 7.86
N TRP A 306 14.27 12.45 8.88
CA TRP A 306 13.70 13.21 9.97
C TRP A 306 13.21 14.58 9.48
N GLN A 307 11.97 14.95 9.86
CA GLN A 307 11.37 16.25 9.54
C GLN A 307 11.88 17.36 10.50
N ALA A 308 11.27 18.53 10.47
CA ALA A 308 11.57 19.58 11.42
C ALA A 308 11.09 19.19 12.84
N VAL A 309 11.83 19.66 13.85
CA VAL A 309 11.41 19.54 15.26
C VAL A 309 10.25 20.50 15.51
N GLU A 310 9.20 20.02 16.14
CA GLU A 310 8.01 20.77 16.50
C GLU A 310 7.87 20.80 18.02
N HIS A 311 7.55 21.98 18.59
CA HIS A 311 7.13 22.13 19.99
C HIS A 311 5.69 21.60 20.12
N ILE A 312 5.36 20.84 21.15
CA ILE A 312 3.96 20.50 21.42
C ILE A 312 3.31 21.58 22.27
N PRO A 313 2.04 21.94 22.00
CA PRO A 313 1.42 23.10 22.63
C PRO A 313 1.08 22.91 24.10
N ALA A 314 0.65 23.95 24.78
CA ALA A 314 -0.07 23.81 26.04
C ALA A 314 -1.40 23.02 25.78
N PRO A 315 -1.92 22.26 26.75
CA PRO A 315 -1.51 22.14 28.15
C PRO A 315 -0.44 21.07 28.41
N TYR A 316 0.11 20.42 27.37
CA TYR A 316 1.19 19.45 27.57
C TYR A 316 2.43 20.14 28.18
N ASN A 317 2.89 21.22 27.54
CA ASN A 317 3.95 22.07 28.03
C ASN A 317 3.41 23.21 28.89
N SER A 318 4.20 23.59 29.89
CA SER A 318 3.90 24.64 30.86
C SER A 318 5.15 25.52 31.12
N SER A 319 5.04 26.48 32.03
CA SER A 319 6.17 27.31 32.45
C SER A 319 7.18 26.58 33.35
N TYR A 320 6.96 25.32 33.63
CA TYR A 320 7.80 24.44 34.49
C TYR A 320 8.58 23.43 33.61
N ASP A 321 9.13 22.39 34.26
CA ASP A 321 9.76 21.29 33.57
C ASP A 321 8.72 20.24 33.19
N ASP A 322 8.57 19.95 31.92
CA ASP A 322 7.67 18.95 31.37
C ASP A 322 8.50 17.89 30.62
N THR A 323 8.43 16.64 31.07
CA THR A 323 9.35 15.56 30.64
C THR A 323 8.65 14.21 30.55
N HIS A 324 9.34 13.17 30.06
CA HIS A 324 8.90 11.79 30.07
C HIS A 324 7.50 11.57 29.45
N PHE A 325 7.28 12.15 28.30
CA PHE A 325 6.01 12.04 27.58
C PHE A 325 5.79 10.61 27.06
N TRP A 326 4.59 10.09 27.26
CA TRP A 326 4.11 8.83 26.71
C TRP A 326 2.67 9.00 26.23
N ILE A 327 2.33 8.47 25.04
CA ILE A 327 0.98 8.48 24.47
C ILE A 327 0.65 7.11 23.90
N ASN A 328 -0.62 6.70 24.00
CA ASN A 328 -1.08 5.43 23.45
C ASN A 328 -1.14 5.45 21.90
N GLU A 329 -1.34 4.27 21.29
CA GLU A 329 -1.33 4.09 19.83
C GLU A 329 -2.36 4.95 19.10
N GLU A 330 -3.55 5.16 19.70
CA GLU A 330 -4.63 6.00 19.18
C GLU A 330 -4.39 7.50 19.36
N GLN A 331 -3.31 7.89 20.06
CA GLN A 331 -2.98 9.27 20.43
C GLN A 331 -4.11 10.00 21.19
N ALA A 332 -4.93 9.25 21.90
CA ALA A 332 -6.11 9.74 22.62
C ALA A 332 -5.89 9.95 24.12
N LYS A 333 -4.89 9.28 24.70
CA LYS A 333 -4.55 9.38 26.13
C LYS A 333 -3.08 9.07 26.38
N GLY A 334 -2.57 9.64 27.46
CA GLY A 334 -1.18 9.39 27.82
C GLY A 334 -0.81 9.95 29.16
N TYR A 335 0.49 9.99 29.42
CA TYR A 335 1.10 10.41 30.68
C TYR A 335 2.37 11.21 30.40
N PHE A 336 2.72 12.09 31.33
CA PHE A 336 4.01 12.77 31.35
C PHE A 336 4.37 13.16 32.79
N ALA A 337 5.64 13.49 33.03
CA ALA A 337 6.09 14.01 34.33
C ALA A 337 6.23 15.54 34.25
N SER A 338 5.79 16.23 35.29
CA SER A 338 5.88 17.68 35.34
C SER A 338 6.10 18.20 36.78
N SER A 339 6.86 19.27 36.87
CA SER A 339 7.03 20.03 38.13
C SER A 339 6.11 21.24 38.21
N ARG A 340 4.99 21.25 37.46
CA ARG A 340 4.05 22.36 37.39
C ARG A 340 3.33 22.61 38.71
N LEU A 341 2.77 23.80 38.84
CA LEU A 341 2.00 24.17 40.03
C LEU A 341 0.90 23.14 40.31
N GLY A 342 0.84 22.66 41.54
CA GLY A 342 -0.07 21.60 41.97
C GLY A 342 0.63 20.22 42.14
N SER A 343 1.88 20.08 41.74
CA SER A 343 2.69 18.90 42.10
C SER A 343 2.92 18.83 43.59
N GLN A 344 2.99 17.59 44.14
CA GLN A 344 3.28 17.36 45.54
C GLN A 344 4.76 17.68 45.81
N VAL A 345 5.03 18.32 46.92
CA VAL A 345 6.38 18.76 47.31
C VAL A 345 6.68 18.42 48.75
N LEU A 346 7.95 18.13 49.03
CA LEU A 346 8.42 17.80 50.40
C LEU A 346 8.23 18.94 51.36
N GLU A 347 8.52 20.15 50.91
CA GLU A 347 8.40 21.37 51.71
C GLU A 347 7.61 22.39 50.90
N PRO A 348 6.49 22.94 51.42
CA PRO A 348 5.65 23.90 50.69
C PRO A 348 6.37 25.16 50.22
N GLU A 349 7.55 25.45 50.80
CA GLU A 349 8.39 26.58 50.46
C GLU A 349 9.18 26.36 49.15
N PHE A 350 9.30 25.09 48.71
CA PHE A 350 10.01 24.69 47.47
C PHE A 350 9.02 24.25 46.40
N GLU A 351 8.18 25.19 45.92
CA GLU A 351 7.07 24.98 45.02
C GLU A 351 7.42 24.27 43.67
N ALA A 352 8.66 23.88 43.43
CA ALA A 352 9.10 23.31 42.15
C ALA A 352 10.25 22.30 42.31
N CYS A 353 10.28 21.55 43.41
CA CYS A 353 11.38 20.61 43.63
C CYS A 353 11.20 19.28 42.93
N CYS A 354 9.97 18.84 42.67
CA CYS A 354 9.68 17.45 42.39
C CYS A 354 8.73 17.31 41.19
N ASN A 355 8.91 16.22 40.46
CA ASN A 355 8.06 15.90 39.34
C ASN A 355 6.93 14.97 39.78
N ASP A 356 5.71 15.30 39.46
CA ASP A 356 4.55 14.41 39.55
C ASP A 356 4.18 13.84 38.21
N LEU A 357 3.53 12.69 38.18
CA LEU A 357 2.89 12.16 37.01
C LEU A 357 1.52 12.83 36.76
N TYR A 358 1.33 13.26 35.53
CA TYR A 358 0.08 13.77 35.01
C TYR A 358 -0.46 12.82 33.95
N SER A 359 -1.76 12.55 33.99
CA SER A 359 -2.49 11.92 32.89
C SER A 359 -3.10 12.96 31.99
N PHE A 360 -3.20 12.66 30.72
CA PHE A 360 -4.00 13.48 29.80
C PHE A 360 -4.92 12.62 28.96
N THR A 361 -6.05 13.23 28.58
CA THR A 361 -6.99 12.67 27.62
C THR A 361 -7.26 13.69 26.54
N VAL A 362 -7.33 13.23 25.29
CA VAL A 362 -7.71 14.03 24.14
C VAL A 362 -9.18 13.76 23.85
N GLN A 363 -10.00 14.79 23.65
CA GLN A 363 -11.40 14.61 23.23
C GLN A 363 -11.44 13.99 21.83
N VAL A 364 -12.16 12.87 21.71
CA VAL A 364 -12.28 12.12 20.48
C VAL A 364 -13.73 11.92 20.07
N GLU A 365 -13.96 11.82 18.76
CA GLU A 365 -15.20 11.38 18.13
C GLU A 365 -15.06 9.91 17.74
N GLY A 366 -16.09 9.10 17.94
CA GLY A 366 -16.12 7.73 17.44
C GLY A 366 -16.33 7.70 15.92
N LEU A 367 -15.65 6.81 15.22
CA LEU A 367 -15.82 6.56 13.80
C LEU A 367 -16.02 5.07 13.56
N ASP A 368 -17.20 4.70 13.09
CA ASP A 368 -17.55 3.37 12.63
C ASP A 368 -17.48 3.33 11.10
N VAL A 369 -16.68 2.44 10.54
CA VAL A 369 -16.50 2.28 9.10
C VAL A 369 -16.89 0.87 8.70
N PHE A 370 -17.68 0.74 7.63
CA PHE A 370 -18.05 -0.53 7.05
C PHE A 370 -17.61 -0.59 5.59
N THR A 371 -17.03 -1.73 5.18
CA THR A 371 -16.60 -1.96 3.81
C THR A 371 -17.56 -2.90 3.07
N PHE A 372 -17.90 -2.55 1.83
CA PHE A 372 -18.82 -3.29 0.97
C PHE A 372 -18.23 -3.48 -0.44
N ASN A 373 -18.62 -4.57 -1.08
CA ASN A 373 -18.38 -4.77 -2.50
C ASN A 373 -19.36 -3.90 -3.33
N LYS A 374 -18.86 -2.98 -4.12
CA LYS A 374 -19.69 -2.09 -4.95
C LYS A 374 -20.57 -2.81 -5.99
N ARG A 375 -20.22 -4.06 -6.38
CA ARG A 375 -20.93 -4.81 -7.41
C ARG A 375 -22.29 -5.32 -6.96
N ASP A 376 -22.37 -5.79 -5.72
CA ASP A 376 -23.54 -6.49 -5.16
C ASP A 376 -23.95 -5.98 -3.77
N GLU A 377 -23.25 -4.97 -3.28
CA GLU A 377 -23.47 -4.32 -1.97
C GLU A 377 -23.32 -5.28 -0.77
N THR A 378 -22.67 -6.43 -0.97
CA THR A 378 -22.41 -7.38 0.11
C THR A 378 -21.30 -6.88 1.03
N PRO A 379 -21.32 -7.23 2.33
CA PRO A 379 -20.21 -6.98 3.24
C PRO A 379 -18.89 -7.50 2.68
N LEU A 380 -17.81 -6.72 2.83
CA LEU A 380 -16.49 -7.01 2.26
C LEU A 380 -15.44 -7.24 3.37
N PRO A 381 -15.41 -8.44 4.00
CA PRO A 381 -14.39 -8.78 4.99
C PRO A 381 -12.98 -8.85 4.36
N GLY A 382 -11.92 -8.78 5.17
CA GLY A 382 -10.54 -8.84 4.71
C GLY A 382 -10.05 -7.59 3.98
N ALA A 383 -10.76 -6.46 4.10
CA ALA A 383 -10.24 -5.17 3.68
C ALA A 383 -9.22 -4.63 4.68
N THR A 384 -8.30 -3.80 4.21
CA THR A 384 -7.38 -3.01 5.05
C THR A 384 -7.82 -1.56 5.00
N LEU A 385 -7.94 -0.96 6.18
CA LEU A 385 -8.19 0.47 6.33
C LEU A 385 -6.97 1.15 6.95
N ASP A 386 -6.45 2.15 6.25
CA ASP A 386 -5.42 3.05 6.75
C ASP A 386 -6.06 4.40 7.10
N LEU A 387 -5.89 4.81 8.35
CA LEU A 387 -6.33 6.11 8.85
C LEU A 387 -5.14 7.06 8.92
N PHE A 388 -5.24 8.20 8.24
CA PHE A 388 -4.24 9.26 8.25
C PHE A 388 -4.83 10.55 8.84
N GLU A 389 -4.03 11.27 9.62
CA GLU A 389 -4.30 12.66 9.98
C GLU A 389 -3.67 13.59 8.93
N ILE A 390 -4.40 14.62 8.49
CA ILE A 390 -3.86 15.66 7.61
C ILE A 390 -3.15 16.69 8.47
N THR A 391 -1.84 16.82 8.30
CA THR A 391 -1.00 17.78 9.04
C THR A 391 -0.37 18.78 8.07
N ASN A 392 0.20 19.88 8.59
CA ASN A 392 0.94 20.86 7.78
C ASN A 392 2.11 20.23 7.00
N ASN A 393 2.63 19.10 7.47
CA ASN A 393 3.75 18.36 6.86
C ASN A 393 3.29 17.15 6.02
N GLY A 394 2.00 17.08 5.66
CA GLY A 394 1.38 16.01 4.88
C GLY A 394 0.59 15.00 5.73
N ASN A 395 0.18 13.88 5.13
CA ASN A 395 -0.64 12.87 5.79
C ASN A 395 0.19 12.02 6.76
N LEU A 396 -0.19 11.97 8.02
CA LEU A 396 0.41 11.16 9.08
C LEU A 396 -0.41 9.89 9.27
N LEU A 397 0.17 8.70 9.01
CA LEU A 397 -0.52 7.43 9.29
C LEU A 397 -0.68 7.28 10.82
N LEU A 398 -1.92 7.18 11.27
CA LEU A 398 -2.26 6.93 12.67
C LEU A 398 -2.46 5.44 12.95
N LYS A 399 -3.20 4.77 12.07
CA LYS A 399 -3.57 3.36 12.28
C LYS A 399 -3.76 2.65 10.95
N SER A 400 -3.36 1.38 10.88
CA SER A 400 -3.64 0.46 9.78
C SER A 400 -4.27 -0.80 10.37
N VAL A 401 -5.48 -1.15 9.91
CA VAL A 401 -6.24 -2.29 10.43
C VAL A 401 -6.72 -3.15 9.28
N THR A 402 -6.45 -4.44 9.35
CA THR A 402 -7.07 -5.45 8.48
C THR A 402 -8.02 -6.30 9.31
N ASN A 403 -9.27 -6.42 8.88
CA ASN A 403 -10.25 -7.29 9.54
C ASN A 403 -10.58 -8.50 8.64
N PRO A 404 -9.99 -9.69 8.90
CA PRO A 404 -10.13 -10.84 8.02
C PRO A 404 -11.56 -11.42 7.98
N ASP A 405 -12.27 -11.33 9.10
CA ASP A 405 -13.53 -12.05 9.32
C ASP A 405 -14.76 -11.14 9.27
N SER A 406 -14.57 -9.82 9.33
CA SER A 406 -15.64 -8.84 9.35
C SER A 406 -15.35 -7.66 8.43
N ASN A 407 -16.38 -6.84 8.16
CA ASN A 407 -16.29 -5.63 7.35
C ASN A 407 -16.39 -4.34 8.17
N ASP A 408 -16.41 -4.42 9.49
CA ASP A 408 -16.51 -3.28 10.41
C ASP A 408 -15.15 -2.89 10.99
N PHE A 409 -14.97 -1.58 11.19
CA PHE A 409 -13.76 -0.98 11.74
C PHE A 409 -14.17 0.16 12.67
N ASN A 410 -13.48 0.28 13.82
CA ASN A 410 -13.75 1.30 14.80
C ASN A 410 -12.49 2.14 15.04
N PHE A 411 -12.63 3.45 15.01
CA PHE A 411 -11.57 4.42 15.28
C PHE A 411 -12.04 5.49 16.26
N GLU A 412 -11.08 6.11 16.92
CA GLU A 412 -11.28 7.34 17.67
C GLU A 412 -10.52 8.47 16.97
N LEU A 413 -11.22 9.57 16.67
CA LEU A 413 -10.69 10.73 15.96
C LEU A 413 -10.61 11.92 16.87
N LYS A 414 -9.45 12.59 16.92
CA LYS A 414 -9.27 13.84 17.67
C LYS A 414 -10.10 14.95 17.02
N LYS A 415 -10.84 15.72 17.84
CA LYS A 415 -11.54 16.94 17.39
C LYS A 415 -10.55 17.99 16.87
N GLY A 416 -11.00 18.84 15.96
CA GLY A 416 -10.18 19.93 15.41
C GLY A 416 -9.20 19.50 14.30
N SER A 417 -9.17 18.21 13.92
CA SER A 417 -8.29 17.67 12.88
C SER A 417 -9.08 17.21 11.64
N GLN A 418 -8.36 17.00 10.54
CA GLN A 418 -8.88 16.40 9.30
C GLN A 418 -8.21 15.06 9.08
N TYR A 419 -8.97 14.10 8.56
CA TYR A 419 -8.51 12.74 8.37
C TYR A 419 -8.77 12.22 6.96
N VAL A 420 -7.95 11.27 6.52
CA VAL A 420 -8.14 10.49 5.31
C VAL A 420 -8.24 9.01 5.70
N LEU A 421 -9.28 8.36 5.22
CA LEU A 421 -9.42 6.92 5.18
C LEU A 421 -8.97 6.41 3.81
N LEU A 422 -8.08 5.42 3.77
CA LEU A 422 -7.73 4.69 2.57
C LEU A 422 -8.13 3.23 2.77
N ALA A 423 -9.19 2.82 2.09
CA ALA A 423 -9.62 1.43 2.09
C ALA A 423 -8.99 0.68 0.91
N SER A 424 -8.41 -0.48 1.16
CA SER A 424 -7.78 -1.33 0.15
C SER A 424 -8.09 -2.79 0.38
N LYS A 425 -8.16 -3.56 -0.72
CA LYS A 425 -8.29 -5.02 -0.69
C LYS A 425 -7.75 -5.58 -2.00
N GLU A 426 -7.15 -6.77 -1.96
CA GLU A 426 -6.72 -7.49 -3.15
C GLU A 426 -7.90 -7.69 -4.12
N ASN A 427 -7.65 -7.47 -5.42
CA ASN A 427 -8.64 -7.51 -6.50
C ASN A 427 -9.74 -6.43 -6.45
N PHE A 428 -9.51 -5.33 -5.70
CA PHE A 428 -10.35 -4.13 -5.67
C PHE A 428 -9.53 -2.87 -5.90
N LEU A 429 -10.16 -1.83 -6.38
CA LEU A 429 -9.56 -0.49 -6.45
C LEU A 429 -9.56 0.11 -5.05
N SER A 430 -8.45 0.76 -4.66
CA SER A 430 -8.38 1.49 -3.41
C SER A 430 -9.36 2.68 -3.43
N LEU A 431 -10.04 2.89 -2.31
CA LEU A 431 -11.00 3.96 -2.11
C LEU A 431 -10.48 4.92 -1.03
N ARG A 432 -10.52 6.21 -1.35
CA ARG A 432 -10.17 7.29 -0.41
C ARG A 432 -11.42 8.05 0.00
N ASP A 433 -11.59 8.27 1.31
CA ASP A 433 -12.59 9.15 1.91
C ASP A 433 -11.92 10.18 2.82
N THR A 434 -12.57 11.30 3.09
CA THR A 434 -12.03 12.39 3.92
C THR A 434 -13.05 12.77 4.99
N ILE A 435 -12.58 12.92 6.23
CA ILE A 435 -13.38 13.31 7.38
C ILE A 435 -12.82 14.62 7.93
N ASP A 436 -13.65 15.64 8.02
CA ASP A 436 -13.28 16.95 8.54
C ASP A 436 -13.96 17.18 9.90
N LEU A 437 -13.15 17.30 10.95
CA LEU A 437 -13.57 17.60 12.33
C LEU A 437 -13.10 18.98 12.80
N THR A 438 -12.65 19.84 11.89
CA THR A 438 -12.21 21.22 12.22
C THR A 438 -13.37 22.11 12.64
N ILE A 439 -14.60 21.80 12.18
CA ILE A 439 -15.83 22.52 12.53
C ILE A 439 -16.65 21.58 13.42
N SER A 440 -16.40 21.59 14.72
CA SER A 440 -17.19 20.82 15.68
C SER A 440 -18.42 21.62 16.13
N ALA A 441 -19.60 21.13 15.80
CA ALA A 441 -20.85 21.68 16.31
C ALA A 441 -21.24 20.95 17.61
N GLY A 442 -20.89 21.53 18.78
CA GLY A 442 -21.36 21.09 20.08
C GLY A 442 -20.40 20.26 20.92
N GLU A 443 -20.70 20.19 22.23
CA GLU A 443 -19.86 19.48 23.24
C GLU A 443 -20.10 17.96 23.33
N GLU A 444 -21.15 17.41 22.68
CA GLU A 444 -21.50 16.01 22.78
C GLU A 444 -20.63 15.14 21.86
N ARG A 445 -20.15 14.01 22.37
CA ARG A 445 -19.46 12.98 21.59
C ARG A 445 -20.40 12.44 20.51
N ARG A 446 -19.97 12.51 19.26
CA ARG A 446 -20.71 11.96 18.11
C ARG A 446 -20.07 10.65 17.66
N ASN A 447 -20.89 9.75 17.17
CA ASN A 447 -20.43 8.59 16.45
C ASN A 447 -20.66 8.83 14.94
N ILE A 448 -19.59 8.85 14.19
CA ILE A 448 -19.60 9.07 12.74
C ILE A 448 -19.62 7.70 12.07
N GLU A 449 -20.55 7.49 11.16
CA GLU A 449 -20.61 6.26 10.36
C GLU A 449 -20.15 6.52 8.92
N ARG A 450 -19.39 5.61 8.35
CA ARG A 450 -18.96 5.60 6.94
C ARG A 450 -19.13 4.23 6.32
N ASN A 451 -19.84 4.18 5.18
CA ASN A 451 -20.02 3.00 4.36
C ASN A 451 -19.16 3.13 3.10
N LEU A 452 -18.10 2.33 2.97
CA LEU A 452 -17.13 2.39 1.89
C LEU A 452 -17.36 1.26 0.89
N TYR A 453 -17.78 1.61 -0.32
CA TYR A 453 -18.08 0.68 -1.40
C TYR A 453 -16.89 0.52 -2.35
N LEU A 454 -16.05 -0.51 -2.13
CA LEU A 454 -14.88 -0.78 -2.95
C LEU A 454 -15.29 -1.38 -4.30
N VAL A 455 -14.73 -0.84 -5.37
CA VAL A 455 -15.00 -1.28 -6.74
C VAL A 455 -14.07 -2.44 -7.09
N PRO A 456 -14.59 -3.60 -7.56
CA PRO A 456 -13.74 -4.70 -8.03
C PRO A 456 -12.79 -4.24 -9.16
N ALA A 457 -11.58 -4.80 -9.18
CA ALA A 457 -10.60 -4.55 -10.24
C ALA A 457 -11.05 -5.09 -11.60
N THR A 458 -12.03 -5.98 -11.61
CA THR A 458 -12.61 -6.57 -12.82
C THR A 458 -14.03 -6.07 -13.08
N VAL A 459 -14.48 -6.19 -14.34
CA VAL A 459 -15.80 -5.80 -14.83
C VAL A 459 -16.44 -6.99 -15.53
N ASP A 460 -17.71 -7.28 -15.26
CA ASP A 460 -18.46 -8.33 -15.94
C ASP A 460 -19.01 -7.81 -17.27
N LEU A 461 -18.81 -8.57 -18.34
CA LEU A 461 -19.35 -8.29 -19.67
C LEU A 461 -20.32 -9.37 -20.12
N LYS A 462 -21.52 -8.97 -20.49
CA LYS A 462 -22.48 -9.81 -21.21
C LYS A 462 -22.55 -9.39 -22.66
N VAL A 463 -22.44 -10.36 -23.57
CA VAL A 463 -22.52 -10.13 -25.02
C VAL A 463 -23.67 -10.92 -25.60
N PHE A 464 -24.54 -10.23 -26.31
CA PHE A 464 -25.65 -10.82 -27.04
C PHE A 464 -25.40 -10.77 -28.54
N THR A 465 -25.77 -11.82 -29.26
CA THR A 465 -25.53 -11.92 -30.69
C THR A 465 -26.84 -12.06 -31.48
N TYR A 466 -26.98 -11.27 -32.55
CA TYR A 466 -28.19 -11.20 -33.36
C TYR A 466 -27.89 -11.21 -34.87
N ASN A 467 -28.84 -11.69 -35.65
CA ASN A 467 -28.86 -11.47 -37.09
C ASN A 467 -29.24 -10.02 -37.40
N ARG A 468 -28.34 -9.27 -38.03
CA ARG A 468 -28.53 -7.84 -38.29
C ARG A 468 -29.76 -7.52 -39.14
N ARG A 469 -30.22 -8.46 -40.01
CA ARG A 469 -31.38 -8.26 -40.90
C ARG A 469 -32.71 -8.53 -40.19
N THR A 470 -32.75 -9.58 -39.36
CA THR A 470 -34.01 -10.05 -38.77
C THR A 470 -34.15 -9.75 -37.30
N MET A 471 -33.05 -9.34 -36.65
CA MET A 471 -32.90 -9.17 -35.18
C MET A 471 -33.17 -10.47 -34.38
N ASN A 472 -33.18 -11.61 -35.07
CA ASN A 472 -33.30 -12.89 -34.38
C ASN A 472 -32.03 -13.26 -33.62
N PRO A 473 -32.14 -13.85 -32.43
CA PRO A 473 -31.00 -14.37 -31.68
C PRO A 473 -30.19 -15.39 -32.48
N LEU A 474 -28.85 -15.26 -32.47
CA LEU A 474 -27.95 -16.16 -33.18
C LEU A 474 -27.25 -17.11 -32.21
N LYS A 475 -27.32 -18.42 -32.47
CA LYS A 475 -26.53 -19.47 -31.80
C LYS A 475 -25.24 -19.74 -32.56
N ALA A 476 -24.30 -20.43 -31.88
CA ALA A 476 -23.03 -20.86 -32.46
C ALA A 476 -22.23 -19.69 -33.07
N VAL A 477 -22.30 -18.53 -32.43
CA VAL A 477 -21.41 -17.40 -32.75
C VAL A 477 -20.19 -17.54 -31.84
N GLU A 478 -19.00 -17.48 -32.40
CA GLU A 478 -17.76 -17.35 -31.70
C GLU A 478 -17.53 -15.86 -31.43
N VAL A 479 -17.40 -15.52 -30.15
CA VAL A 479 -17.12 -14.18 -29.69
C VAL A 479 -15.71 -14.16 -29.15
N ARG A 480 -14.83 -13.35 -29.77
CA ARG A 480 -13.42 -13.17 -29.43
C ARG A 480 -13.23 -11.85 -28.74
N LEU A 481 -12.35 -11.85 -27.76
CA LEU A 481 -11.92 -10.67 -27.03
C LEU A 481 -10.45 -10.44 -27.32
N ALA A 482 -10.07 -9.25 -27.77
CA ALA A 482 -8.70 -8.88 -28.08
C ALA A 482 -8.29 -7.57 -27.36
N VAL A 483 -7.00 -7.43 -27.07
CA VAL A 483 -6.36 -6.22 -26.57
C VAL A 483 -5.14 -5.96 -27.44
N ASP A 484 -5.01 -4.74 -27.98
CA ASP A 484 -3.91 -4.34 -28.88
C ASP A 484 -3.72 -5.32 -30.06
N GLY A 485 -4.85 -5.82 -30.61
CA GLY A 485 -4.85 -6.79 -31.71
C GLY A 485 -4.45 -8.22 -31.32
N GLN A 486 -4.21 -8.51 -30.06
CA GLN A 486 -3.92 -9.86 -29.56
C GLN A 486 -5.16 -10.45 -28.89
N GLU A 487 -5.56 -11.67 -29.32
CA GLU A 487 -6.66 -12.40 -28.69
C GLU A 487 -6.29 -12.77 -27.24
N VAL A 488 -7.13 -12.37 -26.28
CA VAL A 488 -6.96 -12.64 -24.85
C VAL A 488 -7.92 -13.69 -24.32
N ASP A 489 -9.13 -13.79 -24.92
CA ASP A 489 -10.12 -14.81 -24.59
C ASP A 489 -11.12 -15.00 -25.73
N PHE A 490 -11.82 -16.16 -25.74
CA PHE A 490 -12.92 -16.40 -26.67
C PHE A 490 -13.96 -17.35 -26.07
N GLN A 491 -15.20 -17.19 -26.47
CA GLN A 491 -16.30 -18.07 -26.11
C GLN A 491 -17.25 -18.29 -27.29
N GLN A 492 -17.97 -19.42 -27.27
CA GLN A 492 -19.01 -19.71 -28.25
C GLN A 492 -20.36 -19.95 -27.56
N ASN A 493 -21.39 -19.26 -28.01
CA ASN A 493 -22.73 -19.39 -27.48
C ASN A 493 -23.48 -20.63 -28.04
N LYS A 494 -23.18 -21.81 -27.53
CA LYS A 494 -23.70 -23.10 -28.04
C LYS A 494 -25.21 -23.28 -27.82
N LYS A 495 -25.79 -22.77 -26.75
CA LYS A 495 -27.19 -23.02 -26.35
C LYS A 495 -28.13 -21.80 -26.48
N GLY A 496 -27.62 -20.62 -26.62
CA GLY A 496 -28.37 -19.36 -26.68
C GLY A 496 -27.69 -18.33 -27.56
N ASN A 497 -27.93 -17.07 -27.30
CA ASN A 497 -27.25 -15.95 -27.96
C ASN A 497 -26.38 -15.10 -27.00
N GLU A 498 -26.11 -15.60 -25.80
CA GLU A 498 -25.34 -14.91 -24.76
C GLU A 498 -24.00 -15.59 -24.53
N VAL A 499 -22.95 -14.80 -24.33
CA VAL A 499 -21.68 -15.17 -23.71
C VAL A 499 -21.31 -14.13 -22.66
N ALA A 500 -20.46 -14.52 -21.67
CA ALA A 500 -20.03 -13.63 -20.61
C ALA A 500 -18.52 -13.68 -20.44
N PHE A 501 -17.90 -12.53 -20.21
CA PHE A 501 -16.48 -12.37 -19.96
C PHE A 501 -16.26 -11.59 -18.65
N VAL A 502 -15.08 -11.77 -18.08
CA VAL A 502 -14.59 -10.93 -16.98
C VAL A 502 -13.40 -10.13 -17.51
N LEU A 503 -13.49 -8.82 -17.43
CA LEU A 503 -12.53 -7.88 -18.02
C LEU A 503 -11.71 -7.21 -16.93
N ASP A 504 -10.39 -7.09 -17.13
CA ASP A 504 -9.53 -6.25 -16.31
C ASP A 504 -9.71 -4.77 -16.69
N ARG A 505 -9.57 -3.87 -15.72
CA ARG A 505 -9.55 -2.43 -15.98
C ARG A 505 -8.23 -1.97 -16.60
N GLY A 506 -8.21 -0.73 -17.09
CA GLY A 506 -7.03 -0.11 -17.69
C GLY A 506 -6.76 -0.52 -19.13
N LYS A 507 -7.67 -1.26 -19.78
CA LYS A 507 -7.51 -1.78 -21.15
C LYS A 507 -8.61 -1.31 -22.08
N LEU A 508 -8.28 -1.25 -23.39
CA LEU A 508 -9.26 -1.12 -24.48
C LEU A 508 -9.46 -2.51 -25.08
N TYR A 509 -10.66 -3.02 -24.99
CA TYR A 509 -11.02 -4.32 -25.56
C TYR A 509 -11.70 -4.17 -26.90
N GLU A 510 -11.28 -4.97 -27.87
CA GLU A 510 -11.95 -5.21 -29.13
C GLU A 510 -12.76 -6.51 -29.01
N LEU A 511 -14.05 -6.45 -29.32
CA LEU A 511 -14.98 -7.55 -29.24
C LEU A 511 -15.44 -7.92 -30.64
N ILE A 512 -15.12 -9.14 -31.10
CA ILE A 512 -15.37 -9.61 -32.46
C ILE A 512 -16.30 -10.82 -32.43
N GLY A 513 -17.46 -10.70 -33.05
CA GLY A 513 -18.38 -11.83 -33.26
C GLY A 513 -18.19 -12.43 -34.64
N ALA A 514 -17.98 -13.75 -34.69
CA ALA A 514 -17.82 -14.49 -35.96
C ALA A 514 -18.72 -15.72 -36.01
N LYS A 515 -19.34 -15.94 -37.18
CA LYS A 515 -20.15 -17.13 -37.43
C LYS A 515 -20.04 -17.52 -38.90
N VAL A 516 -20.07 -18.84 -39.16
CA VAL A 516 -20.14 -19.37 -40.50
C VAL A 516 -21.36 -18.77 -41.22
N ALA A 517 -21.19 -18.38 -42.48
CA ALA A 517 -22.18 -17.73 -43.31
C ALA A 517 -22.57 -16.28 -42.94
N TYR A 518 -21.79 -15.64 -42.09
CA TYR A 518 -21.99 -14.24 -41.70
C TYR A 518 -20.69 -13.44 -41.85
N PHE A 519 -20.82 -12.14 -42.08
CA PHE A 519 -19.71 -11.20 -41.89
C PHE A 519 -19.46 -11.02 -40.41
N PRO A 520 -18.20 -10.95 -39.96
CA PRO A 520 -17.89 -10.60 -38.56
C PRO A 520 -18.43 -9.22 -38.22
N ASP A 521 -18.82 -9.05 -36.97
CA ASP A 521 -19.15 -7.76 -36.36
C ASP A 521 -18.18 -7.43 -35.24
N THR A 522 -17.79 -6.15 -35.12
CA THR A 522 -16.79 -5.70 -34.19
C THR A 522 -17.28 -4.49 -33.42
N THR A 523 -17.08 -4.50 -32.11
CA THR A 523 -17.33 -3.35 -31.19
C THR A 523 -16.21 -3.23 -30.18
N TYR A 524 -16.18 -2.10 -29.44
CA TYR A 524 -15.12 -1.81 -28.48
C TYR A 524 -15.70 -1.52 -27.11
N ILE A 525 -14.90 -1.84 -26.08
CA ILE A 525 -15.18 -1.53 -24.67
C ILE A 525 -13.93 -0.86 -24.09
N ASP A 526 -14.04 0.41 -23.75
CA ASP A 526 -12.94 1.20 -23.19
C ASP A 526 -13.01 1.24 -21.66
N LEU A 527 -12.09 0.53 -21.00
CA LEU A 527 -11.95 0.50 -19.55
C LEU A 527 -10.68 1.21 -19.06
N ARG A 528 -10.00 1.99 -19.92
CA ARG A 528 -8.73 2.68 -19.57
C ARG A 528 -8.91 3.74 -18.50
N THR A 529 -10.06 4.38 -18.44
CA THR A 529 -10.40 5.43 -17.48
C THR A 529 -11.64 5.13 -16.64
N ASP A 530 -12.32 4.01 -16.88
CA ASP A 530 -13.49 3.62 -16.11
C ASP A 530 -13.07 3.06 -14.73
N VAL A 531 -13.50 3.73 -13.67
CA VAL A 531 -13.22 3.36 -12.28
C VAL A 531 -14.49 3.04 -11.47
N SER A 532 -15.66 3.03 -12.10
CA SER A 532 -16.96 2.94 -11.40
C SER A 532 -17.86 1.81 -11.86
N SER A 533 -17.85 1.46 -13.16
CA SER A 533 -18.73 0.45 -13.72
C SER A 533 -18.37 -0.95 -13.22
N THR A 534 -19.37 -1.76 -12.86
CA THR A 534 -19.17 -3.15 -12.42
C THR A 534 -19.59 -4.17 -13.47
N ASN A 535 -20.40 -3.76 -14.44
CA ASN A 535 -20.89 -4.62 -15.54
C ASN A 535 -21.15 -3.81 -16.82
N PHE A 536 -21.08 -4.49 -17.96
CA PHE A 536 -21.46 -3.98 -19.28
C PHE A 536 -22.30 -5.00 -20.03
N SER A 537 -23.11 -4.50 -20.96
CA SER A 537 -23.84 -5.30 -21.96
C SER A 537 -23.53 -4.78 -23.36
N LYS A 538 -23.26 -5.67 -24.32
CA LYS A 538 -23.00 -5.33 -25.73
C LYS A 538 -23.72 -6.28 -26.67
N ASP A 539 -24.24 -5.73 -27.76
CA ASP A 539 -24.85 -6.48 -28.85
C ASP A 539 -23.87 -6.58 -30.02
N LEU A 540 -23.76 -7.76 -30.62
CA LEU A 540 -23.09 -8.00 -31.89
C LEU A 540 -24.14 -8.37 -32.93
N LEU A 541 -24.15 -7.58 -34.03
CA LEU A 541 -25.15 -7.66 -35.08
C LEU A 541 -24.53 -8.21 -36.38
N LEU A 542 -24.54 -9.52 -36.58
CA LEU A 542 -23.88 -10.17 -37.70
C LEU A 542 -24.73 -10.11 -38.97
N LYS A 543 -24.16 -9.62 -40.10
CA LYS A 543 -24.81 -9.58 -41.42
C LYS A 543 -24.65 -10.94 -42.11
N PRO A 544 -25.72 -11.60 -42.57
CA PRO A 544 -25.62 -12.84 -43.36
C PRO A 544 -24.92 -12.57 -44.71
N LYS A 545 -24.11 -13.54 -45.16
CA LYS A 545 -23.45 -13.51 -46.51
C LYS A 545 -24.34 -14.06 -47.58
N GLU A 546 -24.20 -13.50 -48.78
CA GLU A 546 -24.75 -14.02 -50.03
C GLU A 546 -23.63 -14.69 -50.86
N MET A 547 -23.96 -15.33 -51.99
CA MET A 547 -22.99 -16.09 -52.82
C MET A 547 -21.77 -15.21 -53.19
N GLU A 548 -22.01 -13.97 -53.59
CA GLU A 548 -20.98 -13.03 -54.05
C GLU A 548 -20.09 -12.50 -52.90
N ASP A 549 -20.53 -12.66 -51.68
CA ASP A 549 -19.83 -12.20 -50.47
C ASP A 549 -18.80 -13.21 -49.96
N TYR A 550 -18.80 -14.47 -50.43
CA TYR A 550 -17.92 -15.53 -49.90
C TYR A 550 -16.47 -15.48 -50.41
N PRO A 551 -16.16 -15.15 -51.68
CA PRO A 551 -14.78 -15.07 -52.10
C PRO A 551 -13.99 -13.93 -51.41
N PRO A 552 -12.71 -14.16 -51.05
CA PRO A 552 -11.98 -15.42 -51.20
C PRO A 552 -12.33 -16.46 -50.13
N LEU A 553 -12.79 -17.63 -50.55
CA LEU A 553 -13.05 -18.77 -49.64
C LEU A 553 -11.89 -19.76 -49.74
N SER A 554 -11.06 -19.82 -48.69
CA SER A 554 -9.92 -20.75 -48.61
C SER A 554 -10.32 -22.03 -47.92
N ILE A 555 -9.99 -23.17 -48.49
CA ILE A 555 -10.15 -24.51 -47.94
C ILE A 555 -8.78 -25.19 -47.79
N PHE A 556 -8.55 -25.90 -46.70
CA PHE A 556 -7.22 -26.36 -46.29
C PHE A 556 -7.05 -27.86 -46.45
N PHE A 557 -5.83 -28.28 -46.78
CA PHE A 557 -5.45 -29.67 -46.98
C PHE A 557 -4.31 -30.10 -46.06
N ASP A 558 -4.26 -31.39 -45.74
CA ASP A 558 -3.10 -31.97 -45.07
C ASP A 558 -1.92 -32.03 -46.04
N ASN A 559 -0.71 -32.26 -45.43
CA ASN A 559 0.52 -32.42 -46.23
C ASN A 559 0.39 -33.57 -47.21
N ASP A 560 0.78 -33.33 -48.49
CA ASP A 560 0.80 -34.29 -49.59
C ASP A 560 -0.56 -34.93 -49.96
N TYR A 561 -1.70 -34.36 -49.50
CA TYR A 561 -3.05 -34.80 -49.89
C TYR A 561 -3.69 -33.88 -50.90
N PRO A 562 -4.57 -34.44 -51.82
CA PRO A 562 -4.97 -35.84 -52.01
C PRO A 562 -3.87 -36.72 -52.63
N ASP A 563 -4.07 -38.02 -52.51
CA ASP A 563 -3.27 -39.12 -53.14
C ASP A 563 -1.73 -38.93 -52.93
N PRO A 564 -1.24 -39.15 -51.69
CA PRO A 564 0.17 -38.94 -51.35
C PRO A 564 1.14 -39.68 -52.30
N LYS A 565 2.22 -38.97 -52.69
CA LYS A 565 3.25 -39.43 -53.64
C LYS A 565 2.78 -39.64 -55.11
N SER A 566 1.56 -39.23 -55.45
CA SER A 566 1.05 -39.29 -56.82
C SER A 566 1.57 -38.14 -57.66
N TRP A 567 1.91 -38.40 -58.92
CA TRP A 567 2.26 -37.39 -59.93
C TRP A 567 1.06 -36.97 -60.80
N ASN A 568 -0.12 -37.56 -60.56
CA ASN A 568 -1.33 -37.19 -61.27
C ASN A 568 -1.77 -35.73 -60.95
N THR A 569 -2.40 -35.09 -61.92
CA THR A 569 -3.00 -33.78 -61.77
C THR A 569 -4.48 -33.85 -61.32
N THR A 570 -5.08 -35.03 -61.38
CA THR A 570 -6.47 -35.34 -61.03
C THR A 570 -6.58 -36.33 -59.88
N THR A 571 -7.70 -36.37 -59.20
CA THR A 571 -8.04 -37.28 -58.12
C THR A 571 -9.52 -37.71 -58.21
N ASN A 572 -9.83 -38.88 -57.65
CA ASN A 572 -11.21 -39.32 -57.48
C ASN A 572 -11.78 -38.93 -56.08
N THR A 573 -10.94 -38.38 -55.19
CA THR A 573 -11.32 -38.05 -53.82
C THR A 573 -12.05 -36.73 -53.76
N SER A 574 -13.17 -36.66 -53.01
CA SER A 574 -13.90 -35.43 -52.74
C SER A 574 -13.29 -34.69 -51.57
N TYR A 575 -13.38 -33.35 -51.55
CA TYR A 575 -12.89 -32.55 -50.44
C TYR A 575 -13.60 -32.88 -49.13
N GLU A 576 -14.87 -33.25 -49.10
CA GLU A 576 -15.57 -33.68 -47.87
C GLU A 576 -14.90 -34.87 -47.21
N GLU A 577 -14.44 -35.85 -48.00
CA GLU A 577 -13.71 -37.04 -47.49
C GLU A 577 -12.37 -36.64 -46.87
N LEU A 578 -11.61 -35.78 -47.56
CA LEU A 578 -10.31 -35.29 -47.09
C LEU A 578 -10.45 -34.43 -45.84
N TRP A 579 -11.45 -33.58 -45.77
CA TRP A 579 -11.72 -32.76 -44.60
C TRP A 579 -11.98 -33.63 -43.36
N LYS A 580 -12.80 -34.69 -43.48
CA LYS A 580 -13.06 -35.62 -42.38
C LYS A 580 -11.78 -36.29 -41.89
N GLU A 581 -10.91 -36.72 -42.78
CA GLU A 581 -9.63 -37.31 -42.43
C GLU A 581 -8.62 -36.32 -41.83
N TYR A 582 -8.59 -35.09 -42.34
CA TYR A 582 -7.71 -34.04 -41.83
C TYR A 582 -8.10 -33.63 -40.41
N MET A 583 -9.39 -33.47 -40.12
CA MET A 583 -9.89 -33.16 -38.77
C MET A 583 -9.54 -34.27 -37.74
N LYS A 584 -9.50 -35.54 -38.12
CA LYS A 584 -9.04 -36.64 -37.24
C LYS A 584 -7.57 -36.50 -36.83
N ARG A 585 -6.76 -35.79 -37.60
CA ARG A 585 -5.31 -35.63 -37.34
C ARG A 585 -4.98 -34.42 -36.46
N LYS A 586 -5.96 -33.63 -36.03
CA LYS A 586 -5.79 -32.48 -35.16
C LYS A 586 -4.88 -32.77 -33.97
N GLU A 587 -5.15 -33.85 -33.23
CA GLU A 587 -4.36 -34.22 -32.05
C GLU A 587 -2.90 -34.56 -32.39
N ARG A 588 -2.66 -35.21 -33.54
CA ARG A 588 -1.29 -35.50 -34.03
C ARG A 588 -0.54 -34.20 -34.35
N PHE A 589 -1.19 -33.23 -35.03
CA PHE A 589 -0.60 -31.93 -35.34
C PHE A 589 -0.21 -31.20 -34.07
N ARG A 590 -1.08 -31.23 -33.08
CA ARG A 590 -0.83 -30.63 -31.77
C ARG A 590 0.38 -31.26 -31.07
N GLN A 591 0.42 -32.59 -30.95
CA GLN A 591 1.50 -33.32 -30.29
C GLN A 591 2.84 -33.08 -30.96
N GLU A 592 2.95 -33.22 -32.28
CA GLU A 592 4.19 -33.04 -33.01
C GLU A 592 4.69 -31.59 -32.99
N TYR A 593 3.79 -30.59 -33.04
CA TYR A 593 4.18 -29.20 -33.01
C TYR A 593 4.72 -28.74 -31.65
N VAL A 594 4.18 -29.27 -30.54
CA VAL A 594 4.63 -28.88 -29.19
C VAL A 594 5.75 -29.73 -28.62
N LYS A 595 6.15 -30.82 -29.31
CA LYS A 595 7.06 -31.87 -28.81
C LYS A 595 8.39 -31.35 -28.23
N THR A 596 8.91 -30.24 -28.73
CA THR A 596 10.17 -29.63 -28.31
C THR A 596 9.98 -28.41 -27.42
N LEU A 597 8.74 -28.02 -27.11
CA LEU A 597 8.40 -26.86 -26.30
C LEU A 597 8.10 -27.28 -24.86
N VAL A 598 8.38 -26.38 -23.90
CA VAL A 598 8.15 -26.63 -22.46
C VAL A 598 7.36 -25.49 -21.83
N GLY A 599 6.64 -25.80 -20.73
CA GLY A 599 5.94 -24.79 -19.93
C GLY A 599 4.88 -24.01 -20.71
N GLN A 600 4.86 -22.69 -20.53
CA GLN A 600 3.87 -21.78 -21.13
C GLN A 600 3.90 -21.79 -22.66
N ASP A 601 5.08 -21.91 -23.28
CA ASP A 601 5.22 -21.93 -24.74
C ASP A 601 4.53 -23.14 -25.37
N SER A 602 4.65 -24.32 -24.72
CA SER A 602 3.94 -25.54 -25.14
C SER A 602 2.42 -25.36 -25.09
N PHE A 603 1.92 -24.74 -24.02
CA PHE A 603 0.48 -24.50 -23.85
C PHE A 603 -0.07 -23.51 -24.90
N VAL A 604 0.63 -22.39 -25.14
CA VAL A 604 0.25 -21.39 -26.16
C VAL A 604 0.28 -22.00 -27.55
N ALA A 605 1.32 -22.76 -27.90
CA ALA A 605 1.44 -23.41 -29.20
C ALA A 605 0.32 -24.45 -29.44
N ALA A 606 0.00 -25.25 -28.41
CA ALA A 606 -1.11 -26.21 -28.48
C ALA A 606 -2.46 -25.51 -28.76
N ARG A 607 -2.76 -24.42 -28.03
CA ARG A 607 -3.99 -23.63 -28.26
C ARG A 607 -4.05 -23.02 -29.67
N ARG A 608 -2.92 -22.60 -30.25
CA ARG A 608 -2.87 -22.09 -31.62
C ARG A 608 -3.21 -23.17 -32.65
N ILE A 609 -2.71 -24.39 -32.49
CA ILE A 609 -3.07 -25.52 -33.37
C ILE A 609 -4.57 -25.85 -33.23
N ASP A 610 -5.09 -25.91 -32.00
CA ASP A 610 -6.51 -26.15 -31.77
C ASP A 610 -7.37 -25.07 -32.47
N ALA A 611 -7.00 -23.80 -32.32
CA ALA A 611 -7.69 -22.68 -32.96
C ALA A 611 -7.63 -22.78 -34.49
N PHE A 612 -6.49 -23.15 -35.11
CA PHE A 612 -6.38 -23.31 -36.55
C PHE A 612 -7.34 -24.39 -37.07
N PHE A 613 -7.40 -25.56 -36.42
CA PHE A 613 -8.33 -26.61 -36.86
C PHE A 613 -9.80 -26.21 -36.70
N ASP A 614 -10.17 -25.61 -35.55
CA ASP A 614 -11.55 -25.27 -35.25
C ASP A 614 -12.03 -24.02 -36.01
N ARG A 615 -11.21 -23.00 -36.16
CA ARG A 615 -11.59 -21.71 -36.76
C ARG A 615 -11.31 -21.63 -38.25
N GLU A 616 -10.20 -22.24 -38.72
CA GLU A 616 -9.83 -22.14 -40.13
C GLU A 616 -10.31 -23.36 -40.90
N VAL A 617 -9.86 -24.57 -40.51
CA VAL A 617 -10.16 -25.79 -41.30
C VAL A 617 -11.64 -26.16 -41.22
N ASN A 618 -12.23 -26.16 -40.02
CA ASN A 618 -13.64 -26.52 -39.83
C ASN A 618 -14.56 -25.45 -40.38
N ASN A 619 -14.33 -24.17 -40.05
CA ASN A 619 -15.19 -23.08 -40.54
C ASN A 619 -15.09 -22.90 -42.07
N ALA A 620 -13.90 -23.18 -42.68
CA ALA A 620 -13.75 -23.19 -44.11
C ALA A 620 -14.71 -24.20 -44.79
N TYR A 621 -14.80 -25.41 -44.24
CA TYR A 621 -15.70 -26.43 -44.74
C TYR A 621 -17.17 -26.05 -44.51
N GLU A 622 -17.54 -25.52 -43.35
CA GLU A 622 -18.89 -25.03 -43.07
C GLU A 622 -19.28 -23.86 -43.99
N ASN A 623 -18.35 -22.92 -44.21
CA ASN A 623 -18.56 -21.85 -45.21
C ASN A 623 -18.71 -22.39 -46.66
N LEU A 624 -17.95 -23.43 -47.05
CA LEU A 624 -18.07 -24.08 -48.34
C LEU A 624 -19.45 -24.71 -48.50
N LYS A 625 -20.01 -25.37 -47.50
CA LYS A 625 -21.38 -25.92 -47.54
C LYS A 625 -22.43 -24.83 -47.78
N VAL A 626 -22.36 -23.75 -46.99
CA VAL A 626 -23.33 -22.64 -47.12
C VAL A 626 -23.14 -21.89 -48.41
N PHE A 627 -21.89 -21.72 -48.87
CA PHE A 627 -21.59 -21.19 -50.23
C PHE A 627 -22.22 -22.07 -51.31
N SER A 628 -22.13 -23.40 -51.20
CA SER A 628 -22.74 -24.33 -52.16
C SER A 628 -24.25 -24.24 -52.17
N GLU A 629 -24.92 -24.01 -51.04
CA GLU A 629 -26.35 -23.71 -50.95
C GLU A 629 -26.67 -22.41 -51.72
N SER A 630 -25.86 -21.36 -51.54
CA SER A 630 -26.05 -20.08 -52.21
C SER A 630 -25.83 -20.19 -53.75
N VAL A 631 -24.88 -21.06 -54.16
CA VAL A 631 -24.65 -21.38 -55.60
C VAL A 631 -25.86 -22.14 -56.18
N LEU A 632 -26.37 -23.14 -55.47
CA LEU A 632 -27.56 -23.88 -55.86
C LEU A 632 -28.77 -22.95 -56.05
N SER A 633 -29.06 -22.14 -55.03
CA SER A 633 -30.15 -21.15 -55.09
C SER A 633 -30.01 -20.21 -56.28
N ALA A 634 -28.79 -19.73 -56.54
CA ALA A 634 -28.53 -18.86 -57.69
C ALA A 634 -28.80 -19.57 -59.05
N LEU A 635 -28.47 -20.86 -59.16
CA LEU A 635 -28.74 -21.67 -60.36
C LEU A 635 -30.22 -22.03 -60.50
N GLU A 636 -30.93 -22.26 -59.41
CA GLU A 636 -32.38 -22.53 -59.39
C GLU A 636 -33.20 -21.29 -59.78
N ASP A 637 -32.73 -20.08 -59.43
CA ASP A 637 -33.35 -18.81 -59.86
C ASP A 637 -33.38 -18.68 -61.40
N GLY A 638 -32.47 -19.37 -62.10
CA GLY A 638 -32.40 -19.43 -63.55
C GLY A 638 -31.96 -18.14 -64.30
N GLY A 639 -31.78 -18.22 -65.58
CA GLY A 639 -31.48 -17.05 -66.44
C GLY A 639 -29.99 -16.59 -66.43
N PHE A 640 -29.09 -17.29 -65.79
CA PHE A 640 -27.66 -17.03 -65.86
C PHE A 640 -26.82 -18.28 -65.45
N LYS A 641 -25.54 -18.24 -65.84
CA LYS A 641 -24.52 -19.21 -65.44
C LYS A 641 -23.76 -18.73 -64.22
N VAL A 642 -23.29 -19.66 -63.41
CA VAL A 642 -22.37 -19.36 -62.32
C VAL A 642 -20.96 -19.75 -62.73
N GLU A 643 -20.03 -18.81 -62.69
CA GLU A 643 -18.59 -19.07 -62.90
C GLU A 643 -17.85 -18.93 -61.59
N LEU A 644 -17.11 -19.97 -61.19
CA LEU A 644 -16.21 -19.99 -60.02
C LEU A 644 -14.75 -19.88 -60.49
N VAL A 645 -13.96 -19.03 -59.84
CA VAL A 645 -12.51 -18.93 -60.11
C VAL A 645 -11.78 -19.54 -58.91
N ILE A 646 -11.02 -20.59 -59.17
CA ILE A 646 -10.38 -21.42 -58.20
C ILE A 646 -8.84 -21.33 -58.33
N GLN A 647 -8.12 -21.11 -57.25
CA GLN A 647 -6.66 -21.09 -57.21
C GLN A 647 -6.15 -22.19 -56.27
N GLY A 648 -5.15 -22.98 -56.75
CA GLY A 648 -4.53 -24.05 -55.96
C GLY A 648 -3.09 -23.70 -55.51
N PHE A 649 -2.78 -24.00 -54.24
CA PHE A 649 -1.50 -23.68 -53.63
C PHE A 649 -0.93 -24.89 -52.88
N THR A 650 0.43 -24.90 -52.67
CA THR A 650 1.14 -25.87 -51.87
C THR A 650 2.22 -25.20 -51.03
N SER A 651 2.63 -25.85 -49.92
CA SER A 651 3.87 -25.51 -49.22
C SER A 651 5.09 -26.00 -50.02
N PRO A 652 6.31 -25.39 -49.84
CA PRO A 652 7.48 -25.63 -50.69
C PRO A 652 8.29 -26.90 -50.34
N ARG A 653 7.64 -27.97 -49.85
CA ARG A 653 8.32 -29.14 -49.28
C ARG A 653 8.75 -30.19 -50.37
N ALA A 654 8.21 -30.14 -51.56
CA ALA A 654 8.55 -31.08 -52.66
C ALA A 654 9.10 -30.29 -53.86
N SER A 655 9.44 -31.02 -54.97
CA SER A 655 9.87 -30.31 -56.20
C SER A 655 8.75 -29.43 -56.78
N ALA A 656 9.13 -28.33 -57.46
CA ALA A 656 8.21 -27.40 -58.05
C ALA A 656 7.16 -28.04 -58.96
N ASP A 657 7.59 -29.02 -59.81
CA ASP A 657 6.69 -29.77 -60.71
C ASP A 657 5.72 -30.65 -59.94
N TYR A 658 6.19 -31.32 -58.84
CA TYR A 658 5.31 -32.09 -58.00
C TYR A 658 4.30 -31.21 -57.30
N ASN A 659 4.76 -30.08 -56.73
CA ASN A 659 3.90 -29.08 -56.06
C ASN A 659 2.88 -28.47 -56.99
N TYR A 660 3.25 -28.20 -58.25
CA TYR A 660 2.33 -27.77 -59.27
C TYR A 660 1.23 -28.82 -59.53
N ASN A 661 1.60 -30.11 -59.78
CA ASN A 661 0.65 -31.19 -59.96
C ASN A 661 -0.26 -31.41 -58.74
N LEU A 662 0.29 -31.30 -57.51
CA LEU A 662 -0.46 -31.41 -56.29
C LEU A 662 -1.47 -30.27 -56.15
N SER A 663 -1.12 -29.04 -56.55
CA SER A 663 -2.05 -27.89 -56.52
C SER A 663 -3.21 -28.04 -57.51
N GLN A 664 -2.98 -28.62 -58.68
CA GLN A 664 -4.02 -29.02 -59.63
C GLN A 664 -4.92 -30.11 -59.04
N ARG A 665 -4.33 -31.18 -58.48
CA ARG A 665 -5.06 -32.27 -57.83
C ARG A 665 -5.92 -31.84 -56.68
N ARG A 666 -5.48 -30.83 -55.89
CA ARG A 666 -6.29 -30.19 -54.86
C ARG A 666 -7.48 -29.43 -55.43
N SER A 667 -7.28 -28.72 -56.53
CA SER A 667 -8.37 -28.04 -57.21
C SER A 667 -9.38 -28.99 -57.84
N ASP A 668 -8.91 -30.14 -58.36
CA ASP A 668 -9.75 -31.22 -58.86
C ASP A 668 -10.57 -31.89 -57.76
N CYS A 669 -9.98 -32.07 -56.56
CA CYS A 669 -10.66 -32.53 -55.37
C CYS A 669 -11.86 -31.62 -54.95
N LEU A 670 -11.68 -30.29 -55.06
CA LEU A 670 -12.78 -29.34 -54.86
C LEU A 670 -13.85 -29.44 -55.93
N LYS A 671 -13.47 -29.68 -57.19
CA LYS A 671 -14.45 -29.94 -58.26
C LYS A 671 -15.28 -31.19 -57.94
N ASN A 672 -14.64 -32.30 -57.56
CA ASN A 672 -15.31 -33.54 -57.11
C ASN A 672 -16.28 -33.29 -55.96
N TYR A 673 -15.95 -32.37 -55.02
CA TYR A 673 -16.86 -31.97 -53.95
C TYR A 673 -18.16 -31.38 -54.56
N PHE A 674 -18.08 -30.42 -55.50
CA PHE A 674 -19.28 -29.84 -56.13
C PHE A 674 -20.08 -30.88 -56.92
N GLU A 675 -19.41 -31.83 -57.57
CA GLU A 675 -20.09 -32.89 -58.30
C GLU A 675 -20.82 -33.89 -57.42
N THR A 676 -20.32 -34.12 -56.18
CA THR A 676 -20.87 -35.14 -55.25
C THR A 676 -21.70 -34.54 -54.11
N TRP A 677 -21.65 -33.22 -53.94
CA TRP A 677 -22.32 -32.54 -52.84
C TRP A 677 -23.83 -32.81 -52.83
N ARG A 678 -24.36 -33.18 -51.64
CA ARG A 678 -25.77 -33.54 -51.45
C ARG A 678 -26.29 -34.56 -52.45
N GLY A 679 -25.52 -35.60 -52.70
CA GLY A 679 -25.91 -36.66 -53.64
C GLY A 679 -25.80 -36.24 -55.08
N GLY A 680 -25.02 -35.20 -55.38
CA GLY A 680 -24.77 -34.74 -56.76
C GLY A 680 -25.80 -33.76 -57.31
N ILE A 681 -26.50 -33.01 -56.43
CA ILE A 681 -27.52 -32.04 -56.83
C ILE A 681 -27.02 -30.95 -57.77
N LEU A 682 -25.73 -30.59 -57.70
CA LEU A 682 -25.08 -29.61 -58.59
C LEU A 682 -24.57 -30.22 -59.91
N LYS A 683 -24.43 -31.54 -60.00
CA LYS A 683 -23.85 -32.22 -61.15
C LYS A 683 -24.61 -31.94 -62.48
N PRO A 684 -25.96 -31.96 -62.51
CA PRO A 684 -26.70 -31.62 -63.75
C PRO A 684 -26.42 -30.19 -64.26
N TYR A 685 -26.09 -29.24 -63.39
CA TYR A 685 -25.72 -27.89 -63.78
C TYR A 685 -24.29 -27.79 -64.34
N ILE A 686 -23.36 -28.60 -63.70
CA ILE A 686 -21.98 -28.74 -64.20
C ILE A 686 -21.98 -29.37 -65.57
N ASP A 687 -22.67 -30.49 -65.79
CA ASP A 687 -22.75 -31.22 -67.03
C ASP A 687 -23.39 -30.38 -68.19
N ARG A 688 -24.27 -29.47 -67.85
CA ARG A 688 -24.87 -28.50 -68.82
C ARG A 688 -24.06 -27.23 -69.01
N GLY A 689 -22.93 -27.06 -68.30
CA GLY A 689 -22.09 -25.86 -68.38
C GLY A 689 -22.73 -24.61 -67.73
N LEU A 690 -23.76 -24.79 -66.90
CA LEU A 690 -24.40 -23.71 -66.08
C LEU A 690 -23.63 -23.39 -64.82
N LEU A 691 -22.87 -24.37 -64.29
CA LEU A 691 -21.85 -24.15 -63.26
C LEU A 691 -20.48 -24.50 -63.84
N THR A 692 -19.61 -23.50 -63.95
CA THR A 692 -18.27 -23.65 -64.51
C THR A 692 -17.20 -23.31 -63.48
N MET A 693 -16.05 -24.00 -63.54
CA MET A 693 -14.93 -23.81 -62.60
C MET A 693 -13.65 -23.53 -63.39
N LYS A 694 -13.12 -22.32 -63.28
CA LYS A 694 -11.85 -21.92 -63.89
C LYS A 694 -10.72 -22.11 -62.84
N VAL A 695 -9.86 -23.09 -63.12
CA VAL A 695 -8.75 -23.44 -62.21
C VAL A 695 -7.46 -22.77 -62.66
N VAL A 696 -6.73 -22.19 -61.67
CA VAL A 696 -5.37 -21.66 -61.80
C VAL A 696 -4.49 -22.31 -60.73
N ALA A 697 -3.58 -23.16 -61.15
CA ALA A 697 -2.65 -23.82 -60.23
C ALA A 697 -1.36 -23.02 -60.07
N TYR A 698 -0.96 -22.72 -58.85
CA TYR A 698 0.27 -21.99 -58.56
C TYR A 698 1.40 -22.91 -58.02
N GLY A 699 1.05 -24.06 -57.45
CA GLY A 699 2.03 -24.85 -56.72
C GLY A 699 2.55 -24.03 -55.53
N GLU A 700 3.87 -23.98 -55.41
CA GLU A 700 4.58 -23.23 -54.33
C GLU A 700 4.98 -21.80 -54.75
N LYS A 701 4.72 -21.36 -56.00
CA LYS A 701 5.26 -20.09 -56.53
C LYS A 701 4.92 -18.84 -55.75
N LEU A 702 3.85 -18.87 -54.98
CA LEU A 702 3.41 -17.74 -54.14
C LEU A 702 3.62 -17.98 -52.66
N ALA A 703 4.25 -19.09 -52.29
CA ALA A 703 4.57 -19.36 -50.87
C ALA A 703 5.64 -18.38 -50.34
N PRO A 704 5.44 -17.76 -49.18
CA PRO A 704 6.44 -16.89 -48.58
C PRO A 704 7.77 -17.58 -48.33
N GLN A 705 8.89 -16.88 -48.51
CA GLN A 705 10.26 -17.45 -48.34
C GLN A 705 10.56 -17.98 -46.92
N PHE A 706 9.84 -17.54 -45.90
CA PHE A 706 10.02 -18.01 -44.55
C PHE A 706 9.34 -19.34 -44.24
N ILE A 707 8.56 -19.91 -45.18
CA ILE A 707 7.95 -21.24 -45.01
C ILE A 707 9.02 -22.32 -45.16
N SER A 708 9.17 -23.17 -44.17
CA SER A 708 10.18 -24.22 -44.17
C SER A 708 9.94 -25.30 -45.27
N ASP A 709 10.94 -25.54 -46.11
CA ASP A 709 11.00 -26.62 -47.11
C ASP A 709 11.80 -27.83 -46.61
N ARG A 710 12.37 -27.74 -45.42
CA ARG A 710 13.28 -28.74 -44.84
C ARG A 710 12.59 -30.08 -44.59
N LEU A 711 13.15 -31.13 -45.16
CA LEU A 711 12.65 -32.51 -45.00
C LEU A 711 12.96 -33.13 -43.62
N ASP A 712 14.03 -32.66 -42.97
CA ASP A 712 14.48 -33.09 -41.67
C ASP A 712 13.80 -32.32 -40.50
N ASP A 713 13.08 -31.23 -40.79
CA ASP A 713 12.32 -30.45 -39.83
C ASP A 713 10.81 -30.57 -40.07
N GLU A 714 10.23 -31.71 -39.74
CA GLU A 714 8.80 -31.96 -39.91
C GLU A 714 7.95 -31.04 -39.07
N ARG A 715 8.45 -30.59 -37.92
CA ARG A 715 7.73 -29.66 -37.04
C ARG A 715 7.35 -28.39 -37.78
N GLU A 716 8.32 -27.73 -38.42
CA GLU A 716 8.06 -26.45 -39.11
C GLU A 716 7.52 -26.65 -40.53
N SER A 717 7.94 -27.72 -41.25
CA SER A 717 7.52 -27.91 -42.65
C SER A 717 6.18 -28.65 -42.82
N ILE A 718 5.75 -29.45 -41.80
CA ILE A 718 4.45 -30.16 -41.84
C ILE A 718 3.47 -29.61 -40.80
N TYR A 719 3.88 -29.58 -39.54
CA TYR A 719 2.96 -29.37 -38.40
C TYR A 719 2.76 -27.92 -38.01
N SER A 720 3.56 -26.98 -38.53
CA SER A 720 3.37 -25.56 -38.28
C SER A 720 2.10 -25.00 -38.95
N ILE A 721 1.50 -24.04 -38.28
CA ILE A 721 0.32 -23.30 -38.80
C ILE A 721 0.69 -22.56 -40.08
N THR A 722 1.89 -21.96 -40.15
CA THR A 722 2.35 -21.22 -41.33
C THR A 722 2.45 -22.10 -42.59
N ALA A 723 3.02 -23.30 -42.46
CA ALA A 723 3.04 -24.27 -43.56
C ALA A 723 1.64 -24.78 -43.90
N SER A 724 0.74 -24.91 -42.92
CA SER A 724 -0.64 -25.34 -43.13
C SER A 724 -1.47 -24.31 -43.92
N TYR A 725 -1.24 -23.01 -43.73
CA TYR A 725 -1.90 -21.95 -44.47
C TYR A 725 -1.56 -21.97 -45.99
N GLU A 726 -0.39 -22.50 -46.38
CA GLU A 726 -0.02 -22.60 -47.79
C GLU A 726 -0.61 -23.84 -48.48
N ARG A 727 -1.13 -24.79 -47.74
CA ARG A 727 -1.78 -26.00 -48.27
C ARG A 727 -3.27 -25.80 -48.44
N LYS A 728 -3.64 -24.97 -49.42
CA LYS A 728 -5.02 -24.55 -49.63
C LYS A 728 -5.45 -24.54 -51.11
N VAL A 729 -6.75 -24.52 -51.28
CA VAL A 729 -7.41 -24.09 -52.50
C VAL A 729 -8.32 -22.89 -52.15
N ALA A 730 -8.28 -21.85 -52.94
CA ALA A 730 -9.11 -20.67 -52.75
C ALA A 730 -10.09 -20.46 -53.86
N ILE A 731 -11.37 -20.31 -53.55
CA ILE A 731 -12.36 -19.75 -54.50
C ILE A 731 -12.25 -18.23 -54.37
N ILE A 732 -11.67 -17.58 -55.35
CA ILE A 732 -11.35 -16.15 -55.32
C ILE A 732 -12.43 -15.27 -56.02
N GLY A 733 -13.36 -15.88 -56.66
CA GLY A 733 -14.46 -15.20 -57.33
C GLY A 733 -15.62 -16.14 -57.59
N ALA A 734 -16.82 -15.61 -57.45
CA ALA A 734 -18.09 -16.23 -57.88
C ALA A 734 -18.92 -15.14 -58.54
N ARG A 735 -19.40 -15.38 -59.75
CA ARG A 735 -20.19 -14.38 -60.46
C ARG A 735 -21.29 -15.00 -61.29
N ARG A 736 -22.38 -14.26 -61.41
CA ARG A 736 -23.47 -14.56 -62.36
C ARG A 736 -23.11 -14.03 -63.75
N VAL A 737 -23.20 -14.86 -64.74
CA VAL A 737 -22.92 -14.53 -66.13
C VAL A 737 -24.21 -14.74 -66.94
N ALA A 738 -24.66 -13.76 -67.67
CA ALA A 738 -25.87 -13.92 -68.49
C ALA A 738 -25.75 -15.14 -69.44
N ASP A 739 -26.82 -15.93 -69.53
CA ASP A 739 -26.90 -17.05 -70.41
C ASP A 739 -27.35 -16.49 -71.79
N ASN A 740 -26.39 -16.19 -72.65
CA ASN A 740 -26.66 -15.64 -74.02
C ASN A 740 -27.14 -16.75 -74.93
#